data_d2013335e88c04cea89f18829b824dce
#
_entry.id   d2013335e88c04cea89f18829b824dce
#
_cell.length_a   1.000
_cell.length_b   1.000
_cell.length_c   1.000
_cell.angle_alpha   90.00
_cell.angle_beta   90.00
_cell.angle_gamma   90.00
#
_symmetry.space_group_name_H-M   'P 1'
#
loop_
_entity.id
_entity.type
_entity.pdbx_description
1 polymer ?
#
loop_
_entity_poly.entity_id
_entity_poly.type
_entity_poly.pdbx_seq_one_letter_code
_entity_poly.pdbx_strand_id
1 'polypeptide(L)'
;MNAKRFTLLIVFLACAIASLAALPSAFSSKGNPGLYKTLRSKALGNLAKLDRHQRKEYRRLLKEQDDVLMAYLLAYESDANLQIARPADVLSNYLHVRALLNTHGTSLDPEFYLSYVAKQTASDERIEAYREGLLRDGLREIMESSTDEIDLYRKVSQWCVGRLKFQPTSGRDQTPLDITQKSLLGRCEEMQILFVAAARTVGLPSRPASTPWWPHQDNNHAWAEVWLDGAWHYTGDMDAAYWPDQTWFSGLIDKTVLILADGSLPAASDEVLIRGKYDCVINSIRNYAGERTRSLSIQTLDEQGNPLPNTPVGVMVVNWSALRPLAWLKTDAEGKLTFSVGRGAFYLAAEQDGRRALELVPSSDSTLINCDLTLKAGPLADRDDRLVYPSNPFEWKQAPEEWNEGVKREKERWNAIDRSWARVAASQADSLNAEFVKAARGNYAGALEFLRRYPHPCEGFIEDCLAEEWGIMDPKFLWQASADQIEAVYHAYLKYEDDENIGQDMGSLIFPSVRYEELPQPLGFRNGIPSFYPRSFYQQGETRLERLNRAARWLKRNYKIDPDKALSGMPPLHVVIGQKYLNNAQYKLMAVSLARANGIPAYAGFRSKHIGVIFDDGDNGYYDLETCAPEIDPDEQEALVKLTVLVSDESGAPLGSNERAMLILSDIREGDYAWLEGYSGKDEGNGVLSFQVPKGECYLSAIYRISDSLTAFQTKHLDLDDSLTVEIFLKDYPRGWNDGVYYKLTELLTPADTTGFEIFLIGNHDQENSIRLAEKLRSLGRKFLWVGYEPAPQPIANYVVSQLWAQWVTEDQRNRARTITLTLKNGKWDSYEGLWDHLPE
;
A
#
# COMPACT_ATOMS: atom_id res chain seq x y z
N MET A 1 13.47 8.27 -49.46
CA MET A 1 12.56 8.40 -48.35
C MET A 1 12.15 6.97 -47.95
N ASN A 2 12.59 6.46 -46.76
CA ASN A 2 12.43 5.04 -46.42
C ASN A 2 10.94 4.72 -46.15
N ALA A 3 10.49 3.56 -46.62
CA ALA A 3 9.09 3.08 -46.42
C ALA A 3 8.59 3.23 -44.99
N LYS A 4 9.45 3.00 -43.99
CA LYS A 4 9.14 3.23 -42.57
C LYS A 4 8.77 4.71 -42.24
N ARG A 5 9.39 5.68 -42.89
CA ARG A 5 9.03 7.11 -42.69
C ARG A 5 7.72 7.47 -43.40
N PHE A 6 7.39 6.79 -44.48
CA PHE A 6 6.14 7.00 -45.19
C PHE A 6 4.96 6.40 -44.43
N THR A 7 5.11 5.22 -43.84
CA THR A 7 4.12 4.58 -42.96
C THR A 7 3.90 5.42 -41.71
N LEU A 8 4.96 5.94 -41.07
CA LEU A 8 4.86 6.80 -39.90
C LEU A 8 4.11 8.11 -40.23
N LEU A 9 4.31 8.68 -41.41
CA LEU A 9 3.63 9.90 -41.86
C LEU A 9 2.14 9.63 -42.14
N ILE A 10 1.78 8.48 -42.70
CA ILE A 10 0.38 8.08 -42.94
C ILE A 10 -0.35 7.83 -41.63
N VAL A 11 0.28 7.17 -40.65
CA VAL A 11 -0.32 6.93 -39.33
C VAL A 11 -0.48 8.25 -38.58
N PHE A 12 0.50 9.16 -38.62
CA PHE A 12 0.36 10.52 -38.07
C PHE A 12 -0.77 11.31 -38.74
N LEU A 13 -0.89 11.18 -40.06
CA LEU A 13 -1.98 11.84 -40.81
C LEU A 13 -3.35 11.22 -40.50
N ALA A 14 -3.44 9.91 -40.33
CA ALA A 14 -4.69 9.22 -39.95
C ALA A 14 -5.15 9.58 -38.53
N CYS A 15 -4.23 9.59 -37.56
CA CYS A 15 -4.51 10.07 -36.20
C CYS A 15 -4.87 11.57 -36.17
N ALA A 16 -4.19 12.40 -36.97
CA ALA A 16 -4.53 13.82 -37.10
C ALA A 16 -5.91 14.02 -37.77
N ILE A 17 -6.27 13.22 -38.77
CA ILE A 17 -7.61 13.27 -39.42
C ILE A 17 -8.69 12.76 -38.47
N ALA A 18 -8.46 11.68 -37.73
CA ALA A 18 -9.38 11.17 -36.72
C ALA A 18 -9.59 12.17 -35.58
N SER A 19 -8.53 12.90 -35.17
CA SER A 19 -8.63 13.99 -34.18
C SER A 19 -9.39 15.22 -34.69
N LEU A 20 -9.54 15.40 -35.99
CA LEU A 20 -10.32 16.49 -36.62
C LEU A 20 -11.80 16.12 -36.83
N ALA A 21 -12.16 14.82 -36.74
CA ALA A 21 -13.55 14.40 -36.83
C ALA A 21 -14.36 14.92 -35.63
N ALA A 22 -15.65 15.17 -35.85
CA ALA A 22 -16.56 15.59 -34.79
C ALA A 22 -16.75 14.42 -33.79
N LEU A 23 -16.69 14.71 -32.49
CA LEU A 23 -17.06 13.72 -31.48
C LEU A 23 -18.48 13.21 -31.66
N PRO A 24 -18.78 11.97 -31.27
CA PRO A 24 -20.17 11.48 -31.19
C PRO A 24 -21.04 12.47 -30.38
N SER A 25 -22.29 12.63 -30.78
CA SER A 25 -23.21 13.64 -30.22
C SER A 25 -23.25 13.61 -28.69
N ALA A 26 -23.24 12.41 -28.09
CA ALA A 26 -23.28 12.21 -26.64
C ALA A 26 -22.10 12.83 -25.89
N PHE A 27 -20.94 13.03 -26.55
CA PHE A 27 -19.74 13.64 -25.98
C PHE A 27 -19.51 15.09 -26.41
N SER A 28 -20.41 15.66 -27.21
CA SER A 28 -20.31 17.07 -27.61
C SER A 28 -21.10 17.99 -26.67
N SER A 29 -20.66 19.24 -26.54
CA SER A 29 -21.34 20.26 -25.73
C SER A 29 -22.76 20.55 -26.20
N LYS A 30 -23.03 20.40 -27.52
CA LYS A 30 -24.35 20.62 -28.13
C LYS A 30 -25.28 19.41 -28.03
N GLY A 31 -24.71 18.20 -28.12
CA GLY A 31 -25.50 16.97 -28.09
C GLY A 31 -25.83 16.52 -26.65
N ASN A 32 -25.02 16.90 -25.67
CA ASN A 32 -25.27 16.63 -24.25
C ASN A 32 -25.05 17.90 -23.40
N PRO A 33 -25.86 18.95 -23.57
CA PRO A 33 -25.64 20.24 -22.92
C PRO A 33 -25.79 20.18 -21.39
N GLY A 34 -26.61 19.27 -20.85
CA GLY A 34 -26.83 19.07 -19.44
C GLY A 34 -25.56 18.58 -18.74
N LEU A 35 -25.02 17.45 -19.21
CA LEU A 35 -23.77 16.86 -18.71
C LEU A 35 -22.60 17.83 -18.89
N TYR A 36 -22.46 18.44 -20.07
CA TYR A 36 -21.41 19.42 -20.34
C TYR A 36 -21.44 20.60 -19.35
N LYS A 37 -22.61 21.18 -19.09
CA LYS A 37 -22.75 22.30 -18.14
C LYS A 37 -22.31 21.90 -16.73
N THR A 38 -22.71 20.74 -16.27
CA THR A 38 -22.34 20.20 -14.95
C THR A 38 -20.82 20.00 -14.85
N LEU A 39 -20.25 19.26 -15.80
CA LEU A 39 -18.80 18.99 -15.83
C LEU A 39 -17.97 20.25 -15.96
N ARG A 40 -18.37 21.17 -16.85
CA ARG A 40 -17.68 22.45 -17.03
C ARG A 40 -17.71 23.31 -15.77
N SER A 41 -18.82 23.33 -15.04
CA SER A 41 -18.92 24.06 -13.77
C SER A 41 -17.94 23.47 -12.73
N LYS A 42 -17.91 22.15 -12.58
CA LYS A 42 -17.00 21.44 -11.67
C LYS A 42 -15.54 21.64 -12.07
N ALA A 43 -15.21 21.55 -13.36
CA ALA A 43 -13.87 21.82 -13.88
C ALA A 43 -13.39 23.24 -13.53
N LEU A 44 -14.24 24.26 -13.75
CA LEU A 44 -13.89 25.64 -13.40
C LEU A 44 -13.69 25.84 -11.91
N GLY A 45 -14.44 25.11 -11.07
CA GLY A 45 -14.23 25.08 -9.61
C GLY A 45 -12.87 24.51 -9.24
N ASN A 46 -12.47 23.39 -9.82
CA ASN A 46 -11.14 22.80 -9.63
C ASN A 46 -10.02 23.75 -10.06
N LEU A 47 -10.13 24.29 -11.26
CA LEU A 47 -9.15 25.20 -11.82
C LEU A 47 -9.00 26.49 -11.00
N ALA A 48 -9.99 26.86 -10.21
CA ALA A 48 -9.92 28.06 -9.35
C ALA A 48 -8.85 27.96 -8.25
N LYS A 49 -8.51 26.74 -7.81
CA LYS A 49 -7.49 26.48 -6.78
C LYS A 49 -6.04 26.50 -7.31
N LEU A 50 -5.85 26.30 -8.63
CA LEU A 50 -4.55 26.25 -9.26
C LEU A 50 -3.87 27.64 -9.29
N ASP A 51 -2.55 27.63 -9.45
CA ASP A 51 -1.82 28.87 -9.71
C ASP A 51 -2.28 29.57 -11.01
N ARG A 52 -1.82 30.82 -11.19
CA ARG A 52 -2.26 31.64 -12.33
C ARG A 52 -1.89 31.06 -13.69
N HIS A 53 -0.70 30.42 -13.79
CA HIS A 53 -0.18 29.88 -15.05
C HIS A 53 -0.98 28.62 -15.45
N GLN A 54 -1.04 27.62 -14.56
CA GLN A 54 -1.78 26.37 -14.80
C GLN A 54 -3.24 26.64 -15.09
N ARG A 55 -3.87 27.49 -14.27
CA ARG A 55 -5.27 27.91 -14.45
C ARG A 55 -5.52 28.50 -15.83
N LYS A 56 -4.62 29.36 -16.34
CA LYS A 56 -4.75 29.99 -17.67
C LYS A 56 -4.69 28.94 -18.77
N GLU A 57 -3.72 28.04 -18.71
CA GLU A 57 -3.52 27.02 -19.74
C GLU A 57 -4.70 26.02 -19.78
N TYR A 58 -5.15 25.49 -18.64
CA TYR A 58 -6.30 24.59 -18.61
C TYR A 58 -7.61 25.27 -19.02
N ARG A 59 -7.83 26.54 -18.66
CA ARG A 59 -8.98 27.30 -19.17
C ARG A 59 -8.95 27.48 -20.68
N ARG A 60 -7.76 27.64 -21.26
CA ARG A 60 -7.57 27.68 -22.71
C ARG A 60 -7.97 26.34 -23.33
N LEU A 61 -7.47 25.21 -22.82
CA LEU A 61 -7.83 23.87 -23.31
C LEU A 61 -9.35 23.63 -23.22
N LEU A 62 -9.96 23.94 -22.07
CA LEU A 62 -11.40 23.79 -21.86
C LEU A 62 -12.22 24.63 -22.87
N LYS A 63 -11.73 25.80 -23.26
CA LYS A 63 -12.38 26.67 -24.24
C LYS A 63 -12.15 26.19 -25.67
N GLU A 64 -10.96 25.71 -26.01
CA GLU A 64 -10.58 25.29 -27.37
C GLU A 64 -11.29 23.99 -27.75
N GLN A 65 -11.40 23.02 -26.83
CA GLN A 65 -12.03 21.73 -27.09
C GLN A 65 -13.57 21.81 -26.96
N ASP A 66 -14.09 22.58 -26.00
CA ASP A 66 -15.52 22.90 -25.80
C ASP A 66 -16.45 21.67 -25.86
N ASP A 67 -16.03 20.57 -25.20
CA ASP A 67 -16.76 19.30 -25.21
C ASP A 67 -16.81 18.63 -23.83
N VAL A 68 -17.63 17.57 -23.74
CA VAL A 68 -17.88 16.77 -22.53
C VAL A 68 -16.61 16.09 -22.04
N LEU A 69 -15.78 15.58 -22.96
CA LEU A 69 -14.58 14.81 -22.63
C LEU A 69 -13.52 15.68 -21.93
N MET A 70 -13.15 16.84 -22.52
CA MET A 70 -12.20 17.77 -21.88
C MET A 70 -12.74 18.30 -20.56
N ALA A 71 -14.06 18.63 -20.52
CA ALA A 71 -14.69 19.08 -19.29
C ALA A 71 -14.59 18.02 -18.17
N TYR A 72 -14.77 16.73 -18.51
CA TYR A 72 -14.65 15.62 -17.59
C TYR A 72 -13.21 15.46 -17.06
N LEU A 73 -12.22 15.42 -17.95
CA LEU A 73 -10.81 15.23 -17.56
C LEU A 73 -10.32 16.30 -16.56
N LEU A 74 -10.87 17.52 -16.65
CA LEU A 74 -10.55 18.61 -15.72
C LEU A 74 -11.45 18.63 -14.49
N ALA A 75 -12.66 18.04 -14.55
CA ALA A 75 -13.62 18.00 -13.45
C ALA A 75 -13.35 16.88 -12.44
N TYR A 76 -12.89 15.73 -12.92
CA TYR A 76 -12.72 14.52 -12.13
C TYR A 76 -11.25 14.12 -11.95
N GLU A 77 -10.34 15.05 -12.18
CA GLU A 77 -8.95 14.92 -11.75
C GLU A 77 -8.70 15.83 -10.54
N SER A 78 -7.82 15.38 -9.63
CA SER A 78 -7.52 16.18 -8.44
C SER A 78 -6.85 17.51 -8.81
N ASP A 79 -7.21 18.58 -8.09
CA ASP A 79 -6.59 19.89 -8.29
C ASP A 79 -5.08 19.85 -8.02
N ALA A 80 -4.62 19.01 -7.08
CA ALA A 80 -3.20 18.78 -6.84
C ALA A 80 -2.51 18.15 -8.06
N ASN A 81 -3.10 17.12 -8.64
CA ASN A 81 -2.55 16.45 -9.82
C ASN A 81 -2.53 17.39 -11.05
N LEU A 82 -3.60 18.17 -11.26
CA LEU A 82 -3.63 19.21 -12.29
C LEU A 82 -2.60 20.33 -12.06
N GLN A 83 -2.29 20.64 -10.79
CA GLN A 83 -1.27 21.64 -10.46
C GLN A 83 0.15 21.21 -10.90
N ILE A 84 0.46 19.92 -10.80
CA ILE A 84 1.79 19.38 -11.12
C ILE A 84 1.90 18.86 -12.57
N ALA A 85 0.80 18.46 -13.18
CA ALA A 85 0.79 17.93 -14.54
C ALA A 85 1.08 19.02 -15.59
N ARG A 86 1.74 18.62 -16.66
CA ARG A 86 1.87 19.49 -17.84
C ARG A 86 0.54 19.51 -18.59
N PRO A 87 -0.02 20.68 -18.93
CA PRO A 87 -1.27 20.73 -19.71
C PRO A 87 -1.21 19.97 -21.05
N ALA A 88 0.00 19.82 -21.60
CA ALA A 88 0.27 19.03 -22.81
C ALA A 88 0.00 17.52 -22.59
N ASP A 89 0.24 16.99 -21.39
CA ASP A 89 0.00 15.58 -21.08
C ASP A 89 -1.51 15.30 -21.00
N VAL A 90 -2.27 16.19 -20.36
CA VAL A 90 -3.74 16.12 -20.34
C VAL A 90 -4.31 16.21 -21.76
N LEU A 91 -3.76 17.11 -22.58
CA LEU A 91 -4.18 17.23 -23.98
C LEU A 91 -3.84 15.96 -24.78
N SER A 92 -2.68 15.36 -24.57
CA SER A 92 -2.31 14.10 -25.23
C SER A 92 -3.28 12.97 -24.90
N ASN A 93 -3.61 12.80 -23.62
CA ASN A 93 -4.59 11.80 -23.17
C ASN A 93 -5.98 12.08 -23.76
N TYR A 94 -6.41 13.33 -23.76
CA TYR A 94 -7.66 13.74 -24.42
C TYR A 94 -7.69 13.36 -25.89
N LEU A 95 -6.64 13.70 -26.66
CA LEU A 95 -6.59 13.42 -28.09
C LEU A 95 -6.63 11.92 -28.39
N HIS A 96 -6.00 11.11 -27.57
CA HIS A 96 -6.06 9.66 -27.68
C HIS A 96 -7.49 9.13 -27.47
N VAL A 97 -8.16 9.50 -26.38
CA VAL A 97 -9.54 9.05 -26.10
C VAL A 97 -10.51 9.55 -27.16
N ARG A 98 -10.33 10.78 -27.62
CA ARG A 98 -11.10 11.32 -28.75
C ARG A 98 -10.91 10.51 -30.02
N ALA A 99 -9.68 10.08 -30.32
CA ALA A 99 -9.38 9.23 -31.47
C ALA A 99 -10.06 7.85 -31.34
N LEU A 100 -10.04 7.23 -30.17
CA LEU A 100 -10.75 5.98 -29.89
C LEU A 100 -12.25 6.11 -30.17
N LEU A 101 -12.89 7.14 -29.64
CA LEU A 101 -14.33 7.42 -29.86
C LEU A 101 -14.67 7.61 -31.34
N ASN A 102 -13.80 8.29 -32.08
CA ASN A 102 -14.03 8.58 -33.49
C ASN A 102 -13.77 7.39 -34.41
N THR A 103 -12.84 6.48 -34.02
CA THR A 103 -12.43 5.33 -34.85
C THR A 103 -13.25 4.09 -34.54
N HIS A 104 -13.53 3.83 -33.28
CA HIS A 104 -14.21 2.60 -32.84
C HIS A 104 -15.66 2.86 -32.38
N GLY A 105 -16.02 4.14 -32.10
CA GLY A 105 -17.29 4.46 -31.47
C GLY A 105 -17.39 3.90 -30.05
N THR A 106 -18.59 3.89 -29.52
CA THR A 106 -18.92 3.18 -28.28
C THR A 106 -20.44 2.98 -28.18
N SER A 107 -20.85 1.82 -27.66
CA SER A 107 -22.21 1.53 -27.24
C SER A 107 -22.45 1.82 -25.75
N LEU A 108 -21.39 2.17 -25.02
CA LEU A 108 -21.42 2.43 -23.58
C LEU A 108 -22.12 3.75 -23.29
N ASP A 109 -22.75 3.83 -22.13
CA ASP A 109 -23.25 5.09 -21.59
C ASP A 109 -22.11 6.12 -21.49
N PRO A 110 -22.33 7.39 -21.84
CA PRO A 110 -21.28 8.41 -21.81
C PRO A 110 -20.61 8.58 -20.44
N GLU A 111 -21.36 8.57 -19.34
CA GLU A 111 -20.80 8.73 -17.99
C GLU A 111 -19.97 7.51 -17.60
N PHE A 112 -20.41 6.31 -18.00
CA PHE A 112 -19.67 5.07 -17.82
C PHE A 112 -18.34 5.09 -18.61
N TYR A 113 -18.38 5.48 -19.89
CA TYR A 113 -17.18 5.61 -20.73
C TYR A 113 -16.19 6.62 -20.15
N LEU A 114 -16.69 7.78 -19.71
CA LEU A 114 -15.85 8.80 -19.06
C LEU A 114 -15.14 8.25 -17.82
N SER A 115 -15.88 7.57 -16.95
CA SER A 115 -15.35 7.03 -15.69
C SER A 115 -14.30 5.95 -15.88
N TYR A 116 -14.50 5.05 -16.85
CA TYR A 116 -13.76 3.78 -16.89
C TYR A 116 -12.89 3.60 -18.14
N VAL A 117 -12.96 4.51 -19.12
CA VAL A 117 -12.07 4.54 -20.30
C VAL A 117 -11.30 5.86 -20.37
N ALA A 118 -11.98 6.99 -20.17
CA ALA A 118 -11.37 8.30 -20.36
C ALA A 118 -10.52 8.77 -19.19
N LYS A 119 -10.83 8.37 -17.93
CA LYS A 119 -10.09 8.80 -16.74
C LYS A 119 -8.58 8.54 -16.89
N GLN A 120 -7.77 9.52 -16.47
CA GLN A 120 -6.32 9.55 -16.74
C GLN A 120 -5.50 8.76 -15.73
N THR A 121 -5.97 8.69 -14.49
CA THR A 121 -5.29 8.03 -13.37
C THR A 121 -6.11 6.85 -12.85
N ALA A 122 -5.46 5.90 -12.23
CA ALA A 122 -6.09 4.77 -11.56
C ALA A 122 -6.05 4.93 -10.02
N SER A 123 -4.95 5.46 -9.49
CA SER A 123 -4.70 5.68 -8.06
C SER A 123 -4.18 7.09 -7.82
N ASP A 124 -3.10 7.26 -7.05
CA ASP A 124 -2.48 8.55 -6.73
C ASP A 124 -1.27 8.88 -7.63
N GLU A 125 -1.05 8.10 -8.67
CA GLU A 125 0.01 8.35 -9.64
C GLU A 125 -0.18 9.69 -10.34
N ARG A 126 0.94 10.29 -10.79
CA ARG A 126 0.90 11.58 -11.51
C ARG A 126 0.34 11.42 -12.92
N ILE A 127 -0.35 12.45 -13.40
CA ILE A 127 -0.77 12.50 -14.82
C ILE A 127 0.48 12.60 -15.71
N GLU A 128 0.53 11.73 -16.71
CA GLU A 128 1.48 11.80 -17.82
C GLU A 128 0.83 11.39 -19.16
N ALA A 129 1.51 11.63 -20.26
CA ALA A 129 1.04 11.23 -21.60
C ALA A 129 1.36 9.74 -21.86
N TYR A 130 0.87 8.83 -21.03
CA TYR A 130 1.28 7.42 -21.09
C TYR A 130 0.71 6.64 -22.27
N ARG A 131 -0.52 6.99 -22.71
CA ARG A 131 -1.28 6.18 -23.69
C ARG A 131 -0.49 5.96 -25.00
N GLU A 132 0.09 7.01 -25.54
CA GLU A 132 0.92 6.90 -26.75
C GLU A 132 2.21 6.11 -26.49
N GLY A 133 2.79 6.18 -25.30
CA GLY A 133 3.94 5.39 -24.88
C GLY A 133 3.63 3.90 -24.87
N LEU A 134 2.53 3.50 -24.25
CA LEU A 134 2.08 2.11 -24.16
C LEU A 134 1.67 1.56 -25.54
N LEU A 135 1.02 2.37 -26.40
CA LEU A 135 0.73 1.95 -27.77
C LEU A 135 2.00 1.61 -28.55
N ARG A 136 3.07 2.41 -28.39
CA ARG A 136 4.35 2.12 -29.05
C ARG A 136 5.06 0.91 -28.46
N ASP A 137 4.81 0.58 -27.22
CA ASP A 137 5.36 -0.60 -26.54
C ASP A 137 4.54 -1.88 -26.78
N GLY A 138 3.73 -1.91 -27.82
CA GLY A 138 3.04 -3.10 -28.34
C GLY A 138 1.51 -3.10 -28.21
N LEU A 139 0.89 -2.23 -27.40
CA LEU A 139 -0.56 -2.23 -27.27
C LEU A 139 -1.31 -1.88 -28.58
N ARG A 140 -0.66 -1.14 -29.50
CA ARG A 140 -1.26 -0.88 -30.83
C ARG A 140 -1.45 -2.16 -31.62
N GLU A 141 -0.44 -3.03 -31.68
CA GLU A 141 -0.50 -4.33 -32.36
C GLU A 141 -1.55 -5.24 -31.72
N ILE A 142 -1.60 -5.24 -30.38
CA ILE A 142 -2.61 -5.97 -29.63
C ILE A 142 -4.03 -5.50 -30.00
N MET A 143 -4.27 -4.21 -29.99
CA MET A 143 -5.56 -3.62 -30.33
C MET A 143 -5.98 -3.95 -31.78
N GLU A 144 -5.05 -3.87 -32.73
CA GLU A 144 -5.31 -4.13 -34.15
C GLU A 144 -5.49 -5.63 -34.47
N SER A 145 -4.89 -6.52 -33.66
CA SER A 145 -4.92 -7.99 -33.88
C SER A 145 -5.97 -8.72 -33.06
N SER A 146 -6.67 -8.05 -32.15
CA SER A 146 -7.66 -8.68 -31.30
C SER A 146 -9.01 -8.85 -32.03
N THR A 147 -9.65 -10.00 -31.80
CA THR A 147 -10.89 -10.41 -32.48
C THR A 147 -12.14 -9.98 -31.73
N ASP A 148 -12.08 -9.86 -30.43
CA ASP A 148 -13.17 -9.47 -29.53
C ASP A 148 -12.63 -8.94 -28.20
N GLU A 149 -13.51 -8.52 -27.28
CA GLU A 149 -13.16 -7.95 -25.99
C GLU A 149 -12.41 -8.93 -25.10
N ILE A 150 -12.76 -10.21 -25.12
CA ILE A 150 -12.10 -11.25 -24.32
C ILE A 150 -10.70 -11.53 -24.83
N ASP A 151 -10.49 -11.60 -26.14
CA ASP A 151 -9.16 -11.74 -26.74
C ASP A 151 -8.30 -10.52 -26.45
N LEU A 152 -8.87 -9.32 -26.55
CA LEU A 152 -8.19 -8.07 -26.19
C LEU A 152 -7.75 -8.06 -24.71
N TYR A 153 -8.66 -8.41 -23.80
CA TYR A 153 -8.36 -8.56 -22.36
C TYR A 153 -7.20 -9.52 -22.12
N ARG A 154 -7.25 -10.72 -22.71
CA ARG A 154 -6.21 -11.74 -22.57
C ARG A 154 -4.85 -11.22 -23.02
N LYS A 155 -4.79 -10.63 -24.20
CA LYS A 155 -3.52 -10.09 -24.75
C LYS A 155 -2.97 -8.93 -23.91
N VAL A 156 -3.82 -8.04 -23.38
CA VAL A 156 -3.42 -6.98 -22.47
C VAL A 156 -2.89 -7.56 -21.15
N SER A 157 -3.58 -8.53 -20.56
CA SER A 157 -3.14 -9.21 -19.35
C SER A 157 -1.77 -9.88 -19.55
N GLN A 158 -1.59 -10.60 -20.66
CA GLN A 158 -0.31 -11.23 -21.01
C GLN A 158 0.80 -10.18 -21.22
N TRP A 159 0.50 -9.06 -21.89
CA TRP A 159 1.44 -7.97 -22.11
C TRP A 159 1.96 -7.36 -20.81
N CYS A 160 1.11 -7.21 -19.78
CA CYS A 160 1.50 -6.68 -18.48
C CYS A 160 2.59 -7.51 -17.80
N VAL A 161 2.54 -8.84 -17.93
CA VAL A 161 3.56 -9.76 -17.35
C VAL A 161 4.99 -9.43 -17.82
N GLY A 162 5.13 -8.98 -19.06
CA GLY A 162 6.45 -8.61 -19.62
C GLY A 162 6.95 -7.22 -19.20
N ARG A 163 6.17 -6.48 -18.37
CA ARG A 163 6.46 -5.08 -18.02
C ARG A 163 6.59 -4.84 -16.54
N LEU A 164 6.14 -5.80 -15.71
CA LEU A 164 6.15 -5.59 -14.27
C LEU A 164 6.31 -6.92 -13.55
N LYS A 165 7.15 -6.93 -12.51
CA LYS A 165 7.18 -7.95 -11.47
C LYS A 165 6.90 -7.33 -10.11
N PHE A 166 6.35 -8.12 -9.21
CA PHE A 166 6.09 -7.70 -7.85
C PHE A 166 7.39 -7.38 -7.11
N GLN A 167 7.39 -6.22 -6.47
CA GLN A 167 8.40 -5.76 -5.53
C GLN A 167 7.70 -4.89 -4.48
N PRO A 168 7.81 -5.18 -3.19
CA PRO A 168 7.32 -4.27 -2.15
C PRO A 168 7.97 -2.90 -2.31
N THR A 169 7.15 -1.87 -2.31
CA THR A 169 7.57 -0.46 -2.39
C THR A 169 6.69 0.37 -1.48
N SER A 170 7.08 1.61 -1.23
CA SER A 170 6.31 2.57 -0.45
C SER A 170 6.09 3.88 -1.23
N GLY A 171 5.55 4.89 -0.57
CA GLY A 171 5.36 6.21 -1.15
C GLY A 171 4.31 6.30 -2.24
N ARG A 172 4.39 7.34 -3.08
CA ARG A 172 3.47 7.57 -4.21
C ARG A 172 3.64 6.50 -5.27
N ASP A 173 2.54 6.12 -5.91
CA ASP A 173 2.53 5.16 -6.99
C ASP A 173 3.30 5.66 -8.22
N GLN A 174 3.94 4.72 -8.91
CA GLN A 174 4.64 5.00 -10.15
C GLN A 174 3.66 5.25 -11.28
N THR A 175 4.05 6.10 -12.22
CA THR A 175 3.30 6.29 -13.46
C THR A 175 3.47 5.08 -14.40
N PRO A 176 2.54 4.83 -15.33
CA PRO A 176 2.67 3.72 -16.27
C PRO A 176 3.97 3.71 -17.07
N LEU A 177 4.54 4.90 -17.41
CA LEU A 177 5.81 4.96 -18.13
C LEU A 177 7.01 4.79 -17.20
N ASP A 178 6.95 5.23 -15.95
CA ASP A 178 7.99 4.94 -14.97
C ASP A 178 8.07 3.43 -14.73
N ILE A 179 6.93 2.75 -14.59
CA ILE A 179 6.85 1.29 -14.48
C ILE A 179 7.50 0.61 -15.70
N THR A 180 7.02 0.92 -16.91
CA THR A 180 7.41 0.18 -18.12
C THR A 180 8.79 0.51 -18.66
N GLN A 181 9.36 1.68 -18.31
CA GLN A 181 10.61 2.17 -18.88
C GLN A 181 11.76 2.29 -17.88
N LYS A 182 11.45 2.40 -16.58
CA LYS A 182 12.47 2.65 -15.56
C LYS A 182 12.61 1.51 -14.55
N SER A 183 11.51 1.10 -13.90
CA SER A 183 11.62 0.11 -12.83
C SER A 183 11.40 -1.32 -13.29
N LEU A 184 10.36 -1.61 -14.04
CA LEU A 184 9.78 -2.94 -14.29
C LEU A 184 9.44 -3.68 -12.99
N LEU A 185 9.31 -2.96 -11.88
CA LEU A 185 9.02 -3.45 -10.54
C LEU A 185 7.97 -2.58 -9.88
N GLY A 186 7.16 -3.18 -9.03
CA GLY A 186 6.15 -2.45 -8.25
C GLY A 186 5.32 -3.37 -7.36
N ARG A 187 4.62 -2.76 -6.41
CA ARG A 187 3.66 -3.44 -5.55
C ARG A 187 2.32 -3.65 -6.27
N CYS A 188 1.35 -4.24 -5.58
CA CYS A 188 0.04 -4.56 -6.16
C CYS A 188 -0.69 -3.34 -6.73
N GLU A 189 -0.58 -2.15 -6.11
CA GLU A 189 -1.15 -0.91 -6.65
C GLU A 189 -0.54 -0.52 -8.00
N GLU A 190 0.78 -0.65 -8.17
CA GLU A 190 1.43 -0.37 -9.46
C GLU A 190 1.08 -1.41 -10.53
N MET A 191 0.84 -2.67 -10.13
CA MET A 191 0.34 -3.71 -11.03
C MET A 191 -1.08 -3.39 -11.50
N GLN A 192 -1.93 -2.98 -10.59
CA GLN A 192 -3.28 -2.48 -10.86
C GLN A 192 -3.25 -1.28 -11.81
N ILE A 193 -2.40 -0.26 -11.53
CA ILE A 193 -2.24 0.94 -12.35
C ILE A 193 -1.83 0.57 -13.77
N LEU A 194 -0.86 -0.33 -13.94
CA LEU A 194 -0.39 -0.74 -15.26
C LEU A 194 -1.50 -1.43 -16.06
N PHE A 195 -2.23 -2.37 -15.45
CA PHE A 195 -3.33 -3.05 -16.12
C PHE A 195 -4.46 -2.07 -16.49
N VAL A 196 -4.89 -1.22 -15.55
CA VAL A 196 -5.96 -0.24 -15.79
C VAL A 196 -5.56 0.75 -16.89
N ALA A 197 -4.33 1.26 -16.86
CA ALA A 197 -3.82 2.17 -17.89
C ALA A 197 -3.74 1.49 -19.27
N ALA A 198 -3.28 0.23 -19.34
CA ALA A 198 -3.20 -0.54 -20.58
C ALA A 198 -4.60 -0.82 -21.14
N ALA A 199 -5.54 -1.31 -20.32
CA ALA A 199 -6.91 -1.58 -20.69
C ALA A 199 -7.61 -0.32 -21.22
N ARG A 200 -7.55 0.80 -20.49
CA ARG A 200 -8.11 2.08 -20.92
C ARG A 200 -7.46 2.62 -22.20
N THR A 201 -6.19 2.33 -22.42
CA THR A 201 -5.48 2.75 -23.64
C THR A 201 -6.02 2.05 -24.88
N VAL A 202 -6.44 0.80 -24.76
CA VAL A 202 -7.04 0.05 -25.88
C VAL A 202 -8.56 0.13 -25.92
N GLY A 203 -9.18 0.91 -25.05
CA GLY A 203 -10.63 1.15 -25.04
C GLY A 203 -11.45 0.20 -24.18
N LEU A 204 -10.82 -0.72 -23.42
CA LEU A 204 -11.50 -1.58 -22.45
C LEU A 204 -11.80 -0.78 -21.16
N PRO A 205 -13.07 -0.71 -20.71
CA PRO A 205 -13.39 -0.11 -19.43
C PRO A 205 -12.74 -0.90 -18.29
N SER A 206 -12.02 -0.18 -17.43
CA SER A 206 -11.33 -0.79 -16.30
C SER A 206 -11.27 0.17 -15.12
N ARG A 207 -11.25 -0.40 -13.91
CA ARG A 207 -11.18 0.35 -12.66
C ARG A 207 -10.32 -0.37 -11.62
N PRO A 208 -9.72 0.38 -10.69
CA PRO A 208 -9.05 -0.21 -9.54
C PRO A 208 -10.06 -0.84 -8.59
N ALA A 209 -9.64 -1.94 -7.95
CA ALA A 209 -10.35 -2.60 -6.89
C ALA A 209 -9.37 -3.04 -5.80
N SER A 210 -9.84 -3.15 -4.56
CA SER A 210 -8.99 -3.53 -3.43
C SER A 210 -9.79 -4.12 -2.28
N THR A 211 -9.11 -4.88 -1.44
CA THR A 211 -9.48 -5.04 -0.03
C THR A 211 -8.40 -4.34 0.79
N PRO A 212 -8.72 -3.24 1.50
CA PRO A 212 -7.74 -2.50 2.30
C PRO A 212 -7.02 -3.39 3.31
N TRP A 213 -7.73 -4.38 3.86
CA TRP A 213 -7.23 -5.36 4.81
C TRP A 213 -7.96 -6.69 4.66
N TRP A 214 -7.19 -7.78 4.53
CA TRP A 214 -7.78 -9.12 4.61
C TRP A 214 -8.17 -9.43 6.04
N PRO A 215 -9.41 -9.94 6.31
CA PRO A 215 -9.79 -10.28 7.68
C PRO A 215 -9.11 -11.54 8.22
N HIS A 216 -8.68 -12.45 7.35
CA HIS A 216 -8.15 -13.77 7.73
C HIS A 216 -6.62 -13.86 7.72
N GLN A 217 -5.93 -12.86 7.17
CA GLN A 217 -4.46 -12.80 7.09
C GLN A 217 -3.96 -11.36 7.19
N ASP A 218 -2.73 -11.20 7.67
CA ASP A 218 -2.12 -9.88 7.88
C ASP A 218 -1.52 -9.32 6.58
N ASN A 219 -2.39 -8.79 5.74
CA ASN A 219 -2.03 -8.20 4.46
C ASN A 219 -3.21 -7.38 3.90
N ASN A 220 -2.93 -6.60 2.87
CA ASN A 220 -3.90 -5.94 1.99
C ASN A 220 -3.74 -6.46 0.56
N HIS A 221 -4.62 -6.08 -0.33
CA HIS A 221 -4.43 -6.35 -1.74
C HIS A 221 -5.17 -5.35 -2.63
N ALA A 222 -4.55 -5.05 -3.78
CA ALA A 222 -5.10 -4.23 -4.84
C ALA A 222 -4.98 -4.96 -6.18
N TRP A 223 -6.02 -4.87 -7.01
CA TRP A 223 -6.10 -5.48 -8.33
C TRP A 223 -6.97 -4.64 -9.25
N ALA A 224 -7.24 -5.10 -10.46
CA ALA A 224 -8.10 -4.40 -11.40
C ALA A 224 -9.41 -5.15 -11.66
N GLU A 225 -10.46 -4.41 -11.94
CA GLU A 225 -11.68 -4.90 -12.58
C GLU A 225 -11.71 -4.41 -14.03
N VAL A 226 -12.25 -5.25 -14.90
CA VAL A 226 -12.44 -5.00 -16.34
C VAL A 226 -13.89 -5.30 -16.71
N TRP A 227 -14.47 -4.46 -17.55
CA TRP A 227 -15.83 -4.64 -18.05
C TRP A 227 -15.83 -5.48 -19.32
N LEU A 228 -16.43 -6.66 -19.27
CA LEU A 228 -16.53 -7.61 -20.37
C LEU A 228 -17.97 -8.16 -20.44
N ASP A 229 -18.51 -8.30 -21.63
CA ASP A 229 -19.85 -8.89 -21.86
C ASP A 229 -20.97 -8.28 -20.98
N GLY A 230 -20.85 -7.00 -20.64
CA GLY A 230 -21.87 -6.29 -19.85
C GLY A 230 -21.79 -6.48 -18.34
N ALA A 231 -20.66 -6.97 -17.82
CA ALA A 231 -20.43 -7.17 -16.39
C ALA A 231 -18.99 -6.80 -15.96
N TRP A 232 -18.81 -6.49 -14.68
CA TRP A 232 -17.49 -6.35 -14.08
C TRP A 232 -16.89 -7.70 -13.73
N HIS A 233 -15.64 -7.91 -14.16
CA HIS A 233 -14.83 -9.09 -13.88
C HIS A 233 -13.53 -8.66 -13.23
N TYR A 234 -13.05 -9.43 -12.25
CA TYR A 234 -11.74 -9.16 -11.67
C TYR A 234 -10.63 -9.91 -12.42
N THR A 235 -9.45 -9.33 -12.43
CA THR A 235 -8.27 -9.88 -13.10
C THR A 235 -7.15 -10.09 -12.11
N GLY A 236 -6.23 -11.00 -12.46
CA GLY A 236 -5.02 -11.21 -11.69
C GLY A 236 -4.10 -9.99 -11.75
N ASP A 237 -3.26 -9.93 -10.79
CA ASP A 237 -2.20 -8.93 -10.68
C ASP A 237 -0.89 -9.46 -11.30
N MET A 238 -0.21 -10.40 -10.63
CA MET A 238 1.09 -10.96 -11.05
C MET A 238 0.95 -12.12 -12.02
N ASP A 239 -0.15 -12.84 -11.95
CA ASP A 239 -0.42 -13.98 -12.80
C ASP A 239 -1.36 -13.56 -13.91
N ALA A 240 -0.88 -13.54 -15.15
CA ALA A 240 -1.74 -13.31 -16.29
C ALA A 240 -2.88 -14.32 -16.26
N ALA A 241 -4.09 -13.84 -15.97
CA ALA A 241 -5.27 -14.69 -15.94
C ALA A 241 -5.84 -14.86 -17.34
N TYR A 242 -5.84 -16.10 -17.86
CA TYR A 242 -6.54 -16.42 -19.10
C TYR A 242 -8.06 -16.32 -18.95
N TRP A 243 -8.56 -16.78 -17.82
CA TRP A 243 -9.96 -16.67 -17.44
C TRP A 243 -10.13 -15.45 -16.51
N PRO A 244 -11.04 -14.52 -16.84
CA PRO A 244 -11.45 -13.52 -15.85
C PRO A 244 -12.06 -14.25 -14.63
N ASP A 245 -12.08 -13.57 -13.49
CA ASP A 245 -12.57 -14.08 -12.20
C ASP A 245 -11.79 -15.30 -11.68
N GLN A 246 -10.53 -15.44 -12.08
CA GLN A 246 -9.65 -16.51 -11.60
C GLN A 246 -8.26 -15.96 -11.24
N THR A 247 -8.00 -15.82 -9.97
CA THR A 247 -6.72 -15.38 -9.40
C THR A 247 -6.44 -16.13 -8.11
N TRP A 248 -5.24 -15.98 -7.55
CA TRP A 248 -4.82 -16.64 -6.32
C TRP A 248 -5.81 -16.45 -5.16
N PHE A 249 -6.52 -15.33 -5.09
CA PHE A 249 -7.50 -15.03 -4.03
C PHE A 249 -8.94 -15.48 -4.34
N SER A 250 -9.22 -16.08 -5.50
CA SER A 250 -10.59 -16.51 -5.85
C SER A 250 -11.19 -17.47 -4.81
N GLY A 251 -10.39 -18.33 -4.21
CA GLY A 251 -10.81 -19.19 -3.10
C GLY A 251 -10.94 -18.49 -1.75
N LEU A 252 -10.61 -17.21 -1.63
CA LEU A 252 -10.62 -16.43 -0.40
C LEU A 252 -11.78 -15.45 -0.32
N ILE A 253 -12.60 -15.33 -1.37
CA ILE A 253 -13.64 -14.30 -1.48
C ILE A 253 -14.67 -14.41 -0.34
N ASP A 254 -15.07 -15.60 0.07
CA ASP A 254 -16.01 -15.77 1.17
C ASP A 254 -15.41 -15.40 2.54
N LYS A 255 -14.11 -15.29 2.66
CA LYS A 255 -13.43 -14.77 3.86
C LYS A 255 -13.44 -13.25 3.94
N THR A 256 -13.72 -12.53 2.83
CA THR A 256 -13.75 -11.08 2.80
C THR A 256 -15.01 -10.48 3.44
N VAL A 257 -14.95 -9.16 3.68
CA VAL A 257 -16.08 -8.37 4.20
C VAL A 257 -16.49 -7.32 3.16
N LEU A 258 -15.55 -6.51 2.67
CA LEU A 258 -15.77 -5.53 1.61
C LEU A 258 -14.72 -5.71 0.51
N ILE A 259 -15.14 -5.51 -0.72
CA ILE A 259 -14.29 -5.27 -1.87
C ILE A 259 -14.66 -3.90 -2.41
N LEU A 260 -13.69 -3.01 -2.47
CA LEU A 260 -13.88 -1.61 -2.80
C LEU A 260 -13.34 -1.34 -4.21
N ALA A 261 -14.16 -0.73 -5.05
CA ALA A 261 -13.75 -0.30 -6.37
C ALA A 261 -13.94 1.22 -6.53
N ASP A 262 -13.15 1.86 -7.39
CA ASP A 262 -13.22 3.29 -7.60
C ASP A 262 -13.97 3.64 -8.87
N GLY A 263 -14.76 4.72 -8.79
CA GLY A 263 -15.45 5.33 -9.91
C GLY A 263 -15.54 6.83 -9.76
N SER A 264 -15.80 7.56 -10.85
CA SER A 264 -16.00 9.01 -10.78
C SER A 264 -17.46 9.41 -11.04
N LEU A 265 -18.13 8.68 -11.89
CA LEU A 265 -19.56 8.84 -12.23
C LEU A 265 -20.21 7.46 -12.10
N PRO A 266 -20.59 7.04 -10.87
CA PRO A 266 -21.12 5.71 -10.64
C PRO A 266 -22.48 5.52 -11.33
N ALA A 267 -22.73 4.31 -11.82
CA ALA A 267 -24.04 3.93 -12.35
C ALA A 267 -25.09 3.90 -11.24
N ALA A 268 -26.37 4.00 -11.62
CA ALA A 268 -27.46 3.93 -10.65
C ALA A 268 -27.55 2.56 -9.93
N SER A 269 -26.96 1.52 -10.51
CA SER A 269 -26.89 0.18 -9.93
C SER A 269 -25.71 -0.01 -8.97
N ASP A 270 -24.75 0.93 -8.95
CA ASP A 270 -23.56 0.84 -8.08
C ASP A 270 -23.93 1.13 -6.61
N GLU A 271 -23.47 0.28 -5.71
CA GLU A 271 -23.59 0.51 -4.27
C GLU A 271 -22.46 1.44 -3.80
N VAL A 272 -22.72 2.75 -3.85
CA VAL A 272 -21.74 3.78 -3.48
C VAL A 272 -21.71 3.94 -1.96
N LEU A 273 -20.58 3.59 -1.34
CA LEU A 273 -20.36 3.75 0.10
C LEU A 273 -19.91 5.17 0.47
N ILE A 274 -18.98 5.73 -0.30
CA ILE A 274 -18.41 7.05 -0.02
C ILE A 274 -18.41 7.87 -1.32
N ARG A 275 -18.83 9.13 -1.22
CA ARG A 275 -18.72 10.10 -2.32
C ARG A 275 -17.66 11.11 -2.01
N GLY A 276 -16.54 11.02 -2.72
CA GLY A 276 -15.47 12.01 -2.70
C GLY A 276 -15.73 13.18 -3.65
N LYS A 277 -14.79 14.09 -3.68
CA LYS A 277 -14.82 15.24 -4.59
C LYS A 277 -14.56 14.85 -6.05
N TYR A 278 -13.66 13.91 -6.28
CA TYR A 278 -13.18 13.50 -7.62
C TYR A 278 -13.52 12.05 -7.97
N ASP A 279 -13.92 11.29 -6.98
CA ASP A 279 -14.15 9.87 -7.05
C ASP A 279 -15.30 9.45 -6.12
N CYS A 280 -15.64 8.20 -6.16
CA CYS A 280 -16.47 7.54 -5.19
C CYS A 280 -15.94 6.12 -4.94
N VAL A 281 -16.16 5.63 -3.74
CA VAL A 281 -15.87 4.26 -3.35
C VAL A 281 -17.15 3.43 -3.54
N ILE A 282 -17.05 2.42 -4.37
CA ILE A 282 -18.15 1.51 -4.74
C ILE A 282 -17.90 0.17 -4.05
N ASN A 283 -18.92 -0.36 -3.40
CA ASN A 283 -18.89 -1.70 -2.87
C ASN A 283 -19.10 -2.73 -3.97
N SER A 284 -18.05 -3.43 -4.32
CA SER A 284 -18.04 -4.40 -5.42
C SER A 284 -18.29 -5.84 -4.96
N ILE A 285 -18.45 -6.10 -3.65
CA ILE A 285 -18.53 -7.46 -3.08
C ILE A 285 -19.56 -8.36 -3.79
N ARG A 286 -20.67 -7.80 -4.27
CA ARG A 286 -21.71 -8.55 -4.99
C ARG A 286 -21.22 -9.13 -6.31
N ASN A 287 -20.30 -8.47 -7.00
CA ASN A 287 -19.71 -8.95 -8.26
C ASN A 287 -18.86 -10.21 -8.04
N TYR A 288 -18.36 -10.42 -6.81
CA TYR A 288 -17.50 -11.55 -6.43
C TYR A 288 -18.28 -12.67 -5.74
N ALA A 289 -19.08 -12.33 -4.75
CA ALA A 289 -19.76 -13.30 -3.91
C ALA A 289 -21.17 -13.66 -4.44
N GLY A 290 -21.77 -12.85 -5.33
CA GLY A 290 -23.10 -13.09 -5.87
C GLY A 290 -24.16 -13.26 -4.78
N GLU A 291 -24.94 -14.34 -4.86
CA GLU A 291 -25.98 -14.69 -3.91
C GLU A 291 -25.48 -14.98 -2.48
N ARG A 292 -24.17 -15.19 -2.30
CA ARG A 292 -23.57 -15.38 -0.98
C ARG A 292 -23.32 -14.07 -0.24
N THR A 293 -23.64 -12.94 -0.83
CA THR A 293 -23.56 -11.62 -0.19
C THR A 293 -24.65 -11.47 0.86
N ARG A 294 -24.32 -10.86 1.98
CA ARG A 294 -25.26 -10.53 3.06
C ARG A 294 -25.64 -9.05 3.00
N SER A 295 -26.89 -8.72 3.33
CA SER A 295 -27.31 -7.33 3.56
C SER A 295 -27.19 -7.02 5.04
N LEU A 296 -26.40 -6.03 5.41
CA LEU A 296 -26.22 -5.55 6.76
C LEU A 296 -27.03 -4.27 6.97
N SER A 297 -27.91 -4.27 7.98
CA SER A 297 -28.66 -3.10 8.42
C SER A 297 -28.24 -2.76 9.85
N ILE A 298 -27.75 -1.54 10.04
CA ILE A 298 -27.25 -1.02 11.32
C ILE A 298 -28.23 0.05 11.80
N GLN A 299 -28.53 0.01 13.11
CA GLN A 299 -29.22 1.08 13.83
C GLN A 299 -28.30 1.56 14.98
N THR A 300 -27.88 2.83 14.95
CA THR A 300 -27.10 3.41 16.07
C THR A 300 -28.03 3.99 17.11
N LEU A 301 -27.81 3.61 18.37
CA LEU A 301 -28.67 3.94 19.51
C LEU A 301 -27.85 4.50 20.69
N ASP A 302 -28.49 5.33 21.52
CA ASP A 302 -28.00 5.64 22.87
C ASP A 302 -28.42 4.55 23.88
N GLU A 303 -27.97 4.66 25.12
CA GLU A 303 -28.30 3.71 26.20
C GLU A 303 -29.80 3.68 26.53
N GLN A 304 -30.57 4.68 26.15
CA GLN A 304 -32.02 4.75 26.34
C GLN A 304 -32.79 4.19 25.13
N GLY A 305 -32.09 3.73 24.10
CA GLY A 305 -32.66 3.21 22.88
C GLY A 305 -33.12 4.27 21.87
N ASN A 306 -32.71 5.53 22.03
CA ASN A 306 -33.01 6.57 21.06
C ASN A 306 -32.00 6.51 19.89
N PRO A 307 -32.44 6.73 18.64
CA PRO A 307 -31.54 6.77 17.49
C PRO A 307 -30.51 7.89 17.60
N LEU A 308 -29.25 7.59 17.25
CA LEU A 308 -28.15 8.52 17.14
C LEU A 308 -27.89 8.83 15.66
N PRO A 309 -28.26 10.02 15.15
CA PRO A 309 -28.10 10.39 13.76
C PRO A 309 -26.67 10.76 13.41
N ASN A 310 -26.31 10.56 12.14
CA ASN A 310 -25.02 10.92 11.57
C ASN A 310 -23.80 10.36 12.32
N THR A 311 -23.97 9.23 12.99
CA THR A 311 -22.93 8.56 13.77
C THR A 311 -21.89 7.95 12.82
N PRO A 312 -20.59 8.21 12.99
CA PRO A 312 -19.55 7.51 12.28
C PRO A 312 -19.51 6.03 12.69
N VAL A 313 -19.52 5.13 11.72
CA VAL A 313 -19.43 3.69 11.93
C VAL A 313 -18.27 3.14 11.11
N GLY A 314 -17.27 2.57 11.76
CA GLY A 314 -16.16 1.86 11.15
C GLY A 314 -16.51 0.39 10.94
N VAL A 315 -16.29 -0.10 9.72
CA VAL A 315 -16.29 -1.53 9.40
C VAL A 315 -14.86 -2.02 9.60
N MET A 316 -14.60 -2.77 10.66
CA MET A 316 -13.26 -3.10 11.12
C MET A 316 -12.97 -4.59 10.97
N VAL A 317 -11.74 -4.90 10.55
CA VAL A 317 -11.20 -6.26 10.54
C VAL A 317 -9.92 -6.33 11.35
N VAL A 318 -9.61 -7.52 11.81
CA VAL A 318 -8.34 -7.79 12.49
C VAL A 318 -7.25 -7.94 11.44
N ASN A 319 -6.22 -7.10 11.51
CA ASN A 319 -5.08 -7.17 10.62
C ASN A 319 -3.86 -6.50 11.26
N TRP A 320 -2.66 -7.08 11.14
CA TRP A 320 -1.44 -6.60 11.80
C TRP A 320 -1.67 -6.28 13.29
N SER A 321 -2.27 -7.22 13.99
CA SER A 321 -2.53 -7.14 15.43
C SER A 321 -3.32 -5.91 15.90
N ALA A 322 -4.13 -5.31 15.01
CA ALA A 322 -5.00 -4.18 15.32
C ALA A 322 -6.39 -4.35 14.67
N LEU A 323 -7.35 -3.56 15.09
CA LEU A 323 -8.62 -3.37 14.37
C LEU A 323 -8.42 -2.28 13.33
N ARG A 324 -8.47 -2.66 12.05
CA ARG A 324 -8.22 -1.77 10.93
C ARG A 324 -9.49 -1.52 10.12
N PRO A 325 -9.76 -0.26 9.76
CA PRO A 325 -10.97 0.09 9.03
C PRO A 325 -10.87 -0.36 7.57
N LEU A 326 -11.91 -1.06 7.09
CA LEU A 326 -12.17 -1.22 5.67
C LEU A 326 -12.85 0.04 5.12
N ALA A 327 -13.76 0.62 5.89
CA ALA A 327 -14.44 1.87 5.57
C ALA A 327 -14.96 2.55 6.84
N TRP A 328 -14.97 3.89 6.82
CA TRP A 328 -15.74 4.71 7.75
C TRP A 328 -16.98 5.25 7.04
N LEU A 329 -18.15 4.91 7.54
CA LEU A 329 -19.44 5.28 6.99
C LEU A 329 -20.23 6.12 8.00
N LYS A 330 -21.30 6.78 7.58
CA LYS A 330 -22.17 7.52 8.48
C LYS A 330 -23.60 7.04 8.39
N THR A 331 -24.26 6.92 9.55
CA THR A 331 -25.69 6.70 9.60
C THR A 331 -26.47 7.92 9.11
N ASP A 332 -27.71 7.71 8.68
CA ASP A 332 -28.61 8.78 8.25
C ASP A 332 -29.20 9.59 9.43
N ALA A 333 -30.20 10.41 9.14
CA ALA A 333 -30.89 11.25 10.15
C ALA A 333 -31.71 10.40 11.16
N GLU A 334 -32.05 9.19 10.82
CA GLU A 334 -32.73 8.20 11.65
C GLU A 334 -31.77 7.25 12.37
N GLY A 335 -30.46 7.46 12.24
CA GLY A 335 -29.42 6.60 12.82
C GLY A 335 -29.26 5.28 12.09
N LYS A 336 -29.67 5.18 10.81
CA LYS A 336 -29.64 3.94 10.04
C LYS A 336 -28.53 3.94 8.97
N LEU A 337 -28.03 2.75 8.70
CA LEU A 337 -27.08 2.52 7.61
C LEU A 337 -27.29 1.10 7.08
N THR A 338 -27.38 0.93 5.75
CA THR A 338 -27.58 -0.38 5.12
C THR A 338 -26.64 -0.51 3.92
N PHE A 339 -25.90 -1.63 3.85
CA PHE A 339 -25.00 -1.96 2.75
C PHE A 339 -24.73 -3.47 2.69
N SER A 340 -24.12 -3.90 1.59
CA SER A 340 -23.75 -5.30 1.37
C SER A 340 -22.41 -5.65 2.00
N VAL A 341 -22.30 -6.86 2.57
CA VAL A 341 -21.04 -7.39 3.10
C VAL A 341 -20.82 -8.85 2.67
N GLY A 342 -19.57 -9.29 2.63
CA GLY A 342 -19.21 -10.70 2.45
C GLY A 342 -19.50 -11.54 3.68
N ARG A 343 -18.96 -12.76 3.74
CA ARG A 343 -19.29 -13.76 4.76
C ARG A 343 -18.33 -13.79 5.95
N GLY A 344 -17.15 -13.19 5.83
CA GLY A 344 -16.17 -13.13 6.93
C GLY A 344 -16.71 -12.45 8.17
N ALA A 345 -16.19 -12.80 9.34
CA ALA A 345 -16.47 -12.09 10.58
C ALA A 345 -15.72 -10.74 10.63
N PHE A 346 -16.32 -9.73 11.27
CA PHE A 346 -15.75 -8.39 11.40
C PHE A 346 -16.36 -7.64 12.58
N TYR A 347 -15.84 -6.48 12.91
CA TYR A 347 -16.40 -5.60 13.93
C TYR A 347 -17.04 -4.35 13.33
N LEU A 348 -18.07 -3.88 13.99
CA LEU A 348 -18.60 -2.53 13.86
C LEU A 348 -18.12 -1.69 15.04
N ALA A 349 -17.49 -0.60 14.76
CA ALA A 349 -16.98 0.32 15.76
C ALA A 349 -17.63 1.70 15.59
N ALA A 350 -18.05 2.34 16.67
CA ALA A 350 -18.58 3.69 16.62
C ALA A 350 -18.15 4.51 17.84
N GLU A 351 -17.93 5.79 17.62
CA GLU A 351 -17.73 6.78 18.68
C GLU A 351 -18.45 8.07 18.33
N GLN A 352 -19.20 8.62 19.30
CA GLN A 352 -19.87 9.91 19.19
C GLN A 352 -20.08 10.52 20.57
N ASP A 353 -19.65 11.75 20.75
CA ASP A 353 -19.83 12.53 22.00
C ASP A 353 -19.32 11.78 23.25
N GLY A 354 -18.17 11.10 23.16
CA GLY A 354 -17.56 10.35 24.25
C GLY A 354 -18.26 9.03 24.59
N ARG A 355 -19.24 8.61 23.77
CA ARG A 355 -19.87 7.28 23.87
C ARG A 355 -19.31 6.37 22.79
N ARG A 356 -19.16 5.10 23.10
CA ARG A 356 -18.46 4.13 22.27
C ARG A 356 -19.25 2.82 22.14
N ALA A 357 -19.08 2.16 21.01
CA ALA A 357 -19.57 0.81 20.78
C ALA A 357 -18.56 0.01 19.94
N LEU A 358 -18.44 -1.27 20.23
CA LEU A 358 -17.70 -2.26 19.45
C LEU A 358 -18.51 -3.55 19.42
N GLU A 359 -19.02 -3.94 18.26
CA GLU A 359 -19.86 -5.13 18.13
C GLU A 359 -19.30 -6.08 17.08
N LEU A 360 -19.22 -7.37 17.43
CA LEU A 360 -18.82 -8.44 16.51
C LEU A 360 -20.00 -8.81 15.61
N VAL A 361 -19.80 -8.73 14.32
CA VAL A 361 -20.69 -9.32 13.31
C VAL A 361 -20.11 -10.69 12.92
N PRO A 362 -20.72 -11.79 13.37
CA PRO A 362 -20.19 -13.12 13.12
C PRO A 362 -20.38 -13.54 11.67
N SER A 363 -19.57 -14.47 11.22
CA SER A 363 -19.82 -15.21 9.98
C SER A 363 -21.13 -15.98 10.09
N SER A 364 -21.96 -15.92 9.06
CA SER A 364 -23.21 -16.69 8.99
C SER A 364 -23.66 -16.90 7.55
N ASP A 365 -24.59 -17.87 7.35
CA ASP A 365 -25.25 -18.10 6.07
C ASP A 365 -26.53 -17.26 5.89
N SER A 366 -26.88 -16.45 6.88
CA SER A 366 -28.03 -15.55 6.80
C SER A 366 -27.78 -14.46 5.74
N THR A 367 -28.73 -14.25 4.85
CA THR A 367 -28.66 -13.19 3.83
C THR A 367 -28.99 -11.80 4.37
N LEU A 368 -29.58 -11.71 5.57
CA LEU A 368 -29.90 -10.46 6.25
C LEU A 368 -29.33 -10.46 7.66
N ILE A 369 -28.64 -9.38 7.99
CA ILE A 369 -28.08 -9.11 9.31
C ILE A 369 -28.67 -7.79 9.79
N ASN A 370 -29.27 -7.78 10.98
CA ASN A 370 -29.65 -6.57 11.69
C ASN A 370 -28.73 -6.40 12.90
N CYS A 371 -28.17 -5.23 13.09
CA CYS A 371 -27.27 -4.92 14.17
C CYS A 371 -27.67 -3.59 14.84
N ASP A 372 -28.08 -3.66 16.10
CA ASP A 372 -28.29 -2.49 16.94
C ASP A 372 -26.98 -2.14 17.64
N LEU A 373 -26.36 -1.05 17.21
CA LEU A 373 -25.10 -0.58 17.74
C LEU A 373 -25.37 0.45 18.84
N THR A 374 -25.39 0.00 20.08
CA THR A 374 -25.69 0.87 21.25
C THR A 374 -24.41 1.50 21.80
N LEU A 375 -24.30 2.82 21.65
CA LEU A 375 -23.16 3.59 22.16
C LEU A 375 -23.35 3.89 23.64
N LYS A 376 -22.35 3.53 24.45
CA LYS A 376 -22.35 3.70 25.92
C LYS A 376 -21.24 4.65 26.36
N ALA A 377 -21.50 5.36 27.44
CA ALA A 377 -20.47 6.14 28.13
C ALA A 377 -19.47 5.21 28.84
N GLY A 378 -18.22 5.66 28.96
CA GLY A 378 -17.16 4.91 29.63
C GLY A 378 -16.40 3.94 28.69
N PRO A 379 -15.56 3.06 29.26
CA PRO A 379 -14.71 2.16 28.50
C PRO A 379 -15.50 1.08 27.77
N LEU A 380 -14.89 0.53 26.73
CA LEU A 380 -15.38 -0.71 26.10
C LEU A 380 -15.23 -1.88 27.07
N ALA A 381 -16.19 -2.82 26.98
CA ALA A 381 -16.11 -4.04 27.75
C ALA A 381 -14.94 -4.93 27.29
N ASP A 382 -14.38 -5.69 28.23
CA ASP A 382 -13.41 -6.75 27.94
C ASP A 382 -13.99 -7.76 26.96
N ARG A 383 -13.17 -8.28 26.07
CA ARG A 383 -13.58 -9.22 25.03
C ARG A 383 -12.67 -10.45 24.97
N ASP A 384 -13.26 -11.58 24.57
CA ASP A 384 -12.56 -12.82 24.22
C ASP A 384 -13.34 -13.48 23.07
N ASP A 385 -13.14 -12.95 21.86
CA ASP A 385 -13.93 -13.33 20.69
C ASP A 385 -13.17 -14.31 19.77
N ARG A 386 -13.95 -15.07 18.99
CA ARG A 386 -13.45 -15.95 17.93
C ARG A 386 -14.08 -15.53 16.60
N LEU A 387 -13.24 -15.05 15.69
CA LEU A 387 -13.64 -14.62 14.36
C LEU A 387 -13.47 -15.77 13.39
N VAL A 388 -14.55 -16.18 12.76
CA VAL A 388 -14.58 -17.29 11.80
C VAL A 388 -14.60 -16.75 10.37
N TYR A 389 -13.81 -17.36 9.51
CA TYR A 389 -13.73 -17.04 8.09
C TYR A 389 -14.05 -18.28 7.26
N PRO A 390 -15.21 -18.32 6.56
CA PRO A 390 -15.62 -19.49 5.81
C PRO A 390 -14.76 -19.75 4.60
N SER A 391 -14.55 -20.98 4.24
CA SER A 391 -13.88 -21.37 2.99
C SER A 391 -14.84 -21.30 1.83
N ASN A 392 -14.34 -20.88 0.67
CA ASN A 392 -15.06 -20.93 -0.60
C ASN A 392 -14.42 -21.99 -1.49
N PRO A 393 -15.13 -23.06 -1.86
CA PRO A 393 -14.63 -23.98 -2.87
C PRO A 393 -14.54 -23.25 -4.21
N PHE A 394 -13.36 -23.24 -4.79
CA PHE A 394 -13.09 -22.64 -6.09
C PHE A 394 -12.45 -23.66 -7.02
N GLU A 395 -13.06 -23.87 -8.19
CA GLU A 395 -12.54 -24.78 -9.21
C GLU A 395 -11.67 -24.05 -10.22
N TRP A 396 -10.39 -24.36 -10.24
CA TRP A 396 -9.43 -23.79 -11.15
C TRP A 396 -9.61 -24.33 -12.57
N LYS A 397 -9.83 -23.44 -13.53
CA LYS A 397 -9.84 -23.76 -14.94
C LYS A 397 -8.43 -23.66 -15.50
N GLN A 398 -7.98 -24.72 -16.20
CA GLN A 398 -6.68 -24.70 -16.84
C GLN A 398 -6.67 -23.75 -18.04
N ALA A 399 -5.60 -22.98 -18.15
CA ALA A 399 -5.36 -22.17 -19.34
C ALA A 399 -4.82 -23.07 -20.49
N PRO A 400 -5.08 -22.69 -21.76
CA PRO A 400 -4.48 -23.39 -22.91
C PRO A 400 -2.95 -23.29 -22.88
N GLU A 401 -2.27 -24.34 -23.41
CA GLU A 401 -0.80 -24.40 -23.47
C GLU A 401 -0.21 -23.21 -24.26
N GLU A 402 -0.85 -22.82 -25.36
CA GLU A 402 -0.43 -21.64 -26.13
C GLU A 402 -0.40 -20.35 -25.29
N TRP A 403 -1.33 -20.20 -24.37
CA TRP A 403 -1.35 -19.11 -23.41
C TRP A 403 -0.14 -19.16 -22.47
N ASN A 404 0.13 -20.32 -21.91
CA ASN A 404 1.25 -20.51 -20.99
C ASN A 404 2.60 -20.22 -21.68
N GLU A 405 2.77 -20.65 -22.93
CA GLU A 405 3.94 -20.31 -23.73
C GLU A 405 4.03 -18.80 -24.05
N GLY A 406 2.90 -18.12 -24.21
CA GLY A 406 2.83 -16.67 -24.34
C GLY A 406 3.30 -15.94 -23.08
N VAL A 407 2.81 -16.35 -21.93
CA VAL A 407 3.22 -15.81 -20.61
C VAL A 407 4.72 -16.02 -20.40
N LYS A 408 5.24 -17.20 -20.76
CA LYS A 408 6.68 -17.49 -20.66
C LYS A 408 7.51 -16.56 -21.56
N ARG A 409 7.07 -16.30 -22.80
CA ARG A 409 7.74 -15.32 -23.68
C ARG A 409 7.78 -13.92 -23.09
N GLU A 410 6.70 -13.46 -22.47
CA GLU A 410 6.67 -12.15 -21.82
C GLU A 410 7.58 -12.10 -20.58
N LYS A 411 7.61 -13.15 -19.76
CA LYS A 411 8.57 -13.29 -18.66
C LYS A 411 10.03 -13.24 -19.16
N GLU A 412 10.33 -13.90 -20.28
CA GLU A 412 11.65 -13.82 -20.90
C GLU A 412 11.99 -12.43 -21.48
N ARG A 413 11.00 -11.70 -21.99
CA ARG A 413 11.16 -10.30 -22.38
C ARG A 413 11.58 -9.43 -21.19
N TRP A 414 10.89 -9.56 -20.05
CA TRP A 414 11.25 -8.89 -18.82
C TRP A 414 12.69 -9.20 -18.41
N ASN A 415 13.05 -10.48 -18.35
CA ASN A 415 14.39 -10.96 -18.01
C ASN A 415 15.46 -10.41 -18.99
N ALA A 416 15.15 -10.27 -20.26
CA ALA A 416 16.07 -9.75 -21.27
C ALA A 416 16.37 -8.25 -21.06
N ILE A 417 15.36 -7.47 -20.70
CA ILE A 417 15.53 -6.05 -20.38
C ILE A 417 16.36 -5.91 -19.10
N ASP A 418 16.02 -6.62 -18.05
CA ASP A 418 16.72 -6.61 -16.77
C ASP A 418 18.20 -6.97 -16.94
N ARG A 419 18.51 -8.07 -17.67
CA ARG A 419 19.89 -8.42 -18.04
C ARG A 419 20.60 -7.34 -18.87
N SER A 420 19.87 -6.56 -19.67
CA SER A 420 20.47 -5.48 -20.44
C SER A 420 20.96 -4.34 -19.53
N TRP A 421 20.18 -3.99 -18.51
CA TRP A 421 20.55 -3.01 -17.50
C TRP A 421 21.70 -3.51 -16.61
N ALA A 422 21.64 -4.77 -16.17
CA ALA A 422 22.72 -5.38 -15.41
C ALA A 422 24.08 -5.36 -16.16
N ARG A 423 24.07 -5.53 -17.50
CA ARG A 423 25.30 -5.40 -18.32
C ARG A 423 25.88 -3.98 -18.33
N VAL A 424 25.03 -2.94 -18.28
CA VAL A 424 25.49 -1.55 -18.14
C VAL A 424 26.15 -1.37 -16.78
N ALA A 425 25.54 -1.88 -15.70
CA ALA A 425 26.10 -1.84 -14.36
C ALA A 425 27.45 -2.57 -14.29
N ALA A 426 27.55 -3.77 -14.83
CA ALA A 426 28.79 -4.56 -14.85
C ALA A 426 29.98 -3.92 -15.62
N SER A 427 29.74 -2.84 -16.36
CA SER A 427 30.83 -2.06 -17.00
C SER A 427 31.58 -1.16 -16.02
N GLN A 428 31.09 -0.99 -14.78
CA GLN A 428 31.77 -0.22 -13.74
C GLN A 428 32.95 -1.02 -13.17
N ALA A 429 34.08 -0.34 -12.95
CA ALA A 429 35.28 -0.99 -12.41
C ALA A 429 35.17 -1.32 -10.92
N ASP A 430 34.44 -0.50 -10.18
CA ASP A 430 34.19 -0.66 -8.76
C ASP A 430 32.89 -1.47 -8.55
N SER A 431 32.93 -2.46 -7.65
CA SER A 431 31.79 -3.36 -7.41
C SER A 431 30.60 -2.66 -6.74
N LEU A 432 30.86 -1.74 -5.80
CA LEU A 432 29.82 -0.99 -5.10
C LEU A 432 29.14 -0.01 -6.06
N ASN A 433 29.92 0.69 -6.91
CA ASN A 433 29.38 1.50 -7.98
C ASN A 433 28.57 0.69 -9.00
N ALA A 434 28.96 -0.56 -9.27
CA ALA A 434 28.20 -1.46 -10.14
C ALA A 434 26.84 -1.82 -9.54
N GLU A 435 26.77 -2.16 -8.26
CA GLU A 435 25.50 -2.44 -7.57
C GLU A 435 24.61 -1.18 -7.51
N PHE A 436 25.19 0.01 -7.28
CA PHE A 436 24.44 1.27 -7.30
C PHE A 436 23.79 1.54 -8.67
N VAL A 437 24.54 1.36 -9.77
CA VAL A 437 24.00 1.52 -11.14
C VAL A 437 22.94 0.45 -11.43
N LYS A 438 23.14 -0.77 -10.96
CA LYS A 438 22.17 -1.87 -11.10
C LYS A 438 20.87 -1.56 -10.36
N ALA A 439 20.95 -1.03 -9.13
CA ALA A 439 19.79 -0.64 -8.33
C ALA A 439 18.97 0.48 -8.99
N ALA A 440 19.61 1.40 -9.73
CA ALA A 440 18.94 2.44 -10.50
C ALA A 440 18.14 1.90 -11.72
N ARG A 441 18.32 0.64 -12.10
CA ARG A 441 17.58 -0.07 -13.16
C ARG A 441 17.57 0.71 -14.49
N GLY A 442 16.40 0.96 -15.09
CA GLY A 442 16.25 1.76 -16.31
C GLY A 442 16.67 3.22 -16.18
N ASN A 443 16.78 3.75 -14.95
CA ASN A 443 17.31 5.08 -14.67
C ASN A 443 18.84 5.10 -14.52
N TYR A 444 19.55 4.05 -14.97
CA TYR A 444 21.02 3.95 -14.88
C TYR A 444 21.78 5.17 -15.41
N ALA A 445 21.19 5.90 -16.36
CA ALA A 445 21.83 7.12 -16.90
C ALA A 445 22.01 8.22 -15.83
N GLY A 446 21.04 8.37 -14.91
CA GLY A 446 21.13 9.29 -13.77
C GLY A 446 22.23 8.89 -12.80
N ALA A 447 22.30 7.59 -12.46
CA ALA A 447 23.33 7.02 -11.59
C ALA A 447 24.73 7.15 -12.21
N LEU A 448 24.89 6.83 -13.49
CA LEU A 448 26.16 6.97 -14.20
C LEU A 448 26.63 8.43 -14.28
N GLU A 449 25.73 9.36 -14.54
CA GLU A 449 26.08 10.79 -14.56
C GLU A 449 26.51 11.29 -13.17
N PHE A 450 25.88 10.81 -12.09
CA PHE A 450 26.34 11.08 -10.72
C PHE A 450 27.74 10.52 -10.49
N LEU A 451 28.01 9.25 -10.82
CA LEU A 451 29.33 8.63 -10.66
C LEU A 451 30.40 9.28 -11.55
N ARG A 452 30.04 9.85 -12.70
CA ARG A 452 30.97 10.64 -13.51
C ARG A 452 31.43 11.91 -12.79
N ARG A 453 30.54 12.53 -11.99
CA ARG A 453 30.88 13.71 -11.17
C ARG A 453 31.64 13.30 -9.90
N TYR A 454 31.29 12.17 -9.31
CA TYR A 454 31.83 11.61 -8.08
C TYR A 454 32.29 10.17 -8.31
N PRO A 455 33.52 9.96 -8.90
CA PRO A 455 33.99 8.61 -9.23
C PRO A 455 34.20 7.70 -8.03
N HIS A 456 34.44 8.26 -6.87
CA HIS A 456 34.63 7.57 -5.58
C HIS A 456 33.73 8.24 -4.54
N PRO A 457 32.43 7.98 -4.56
CA PRO A 457 31.53 8.50 -3.54
C PRO A 457 31.80 7.81 -2.20
N CYS A 458 31.31 8.39 -1.11
CA CYS A 458 31.39 7.76 0.21
C CYS A 458 30.69 6.38 0.18
N GLU A 459 31.37 5.34 0.65
CA GLU A 459 30.85 3.95 0.66
C GLU A 459 29.55 3.89 1.44
N GLY A 460 29.48 4.47 2.66
CA GLY A 460 28.28 4.47 3.48
C GLY A 460 27.07 5.12 2.79
N PHE A 461 27.28 6.17 1.99
CA PHE A 461 26.17 6.73 1.18
C PHE A 461 25.62 5.73 0.17
N ILE A 462 26.50 5.01 -0.52
CA ILE A 462 26.06 4.02 -1.51
C ILE A 462 25.39 2.84 -0.81
N GLU A 463 25.94 2.37 0.31
CA GLU A 463 25.33 1.31 1.12
C GLU A 463 23.93 1.70 1.61
N ASP A 464 23.75 2.92 2.11
CA ASP A 464 22.43 3.45 2.49
C ASP A 464 21.46 3.55 1.31
N CYS A 465 21.98 3.87 0.11
CA CYS A 465 21.18 3.84 -1.13
C CYS A 465 20.76 2.42 -1.54
N LEU A 466 21.50 1.41 -1.14
CA LEU A 466 21.28 -0.01 -1.48
C LEU A 466 20.56 -0.78 -0.38
N ALA A 467 20.47 -0.21 0.82
CA ALA A 467 19.85 -0.87 1.95
C ALA A 467 18.36 -1.16 1.67
N GLU A 468 18.01 -2.45 1.73
CA GLU A 468 16.63 -2.93 1.53
C GLU A 468 15.77 -2.83 2.81
N GLU A 469 16.36 -2.38 3.92
CA GLU A 469 15.68 -2.30 5.20
C GLU A 469 14.62 -1.20 5.23
N TRP A 470 13.50 -1.57 5.81
CA TRP A 470 12.35 -0.69 6.02
C TRP A 470 12.76 0.59 6.77
N GLY A 471 12.71 1.71 6.06
CA GLY A 471 12.79 3.03 6.67
C GLY A 471 13.94 3.93 6.21
N ILE A 472 14.97 3.43 5.52
CA ILE A 472 16.10 4.28 5.13
C ILE A 472 15.86 4.93 3.76
N MET A 473 15.56 4.14 2.72
CA MET A 473 15.27 4.69 1.39
C MET A 473 14.25 3.84 0.63
N ASP A 474 13.29 4.52 -0.02
CA ASP A 474 12.41 3.87 -0.99
C ASP A 474 13.22 3.59 -2.28
N PRO A 475 13.24 2.36 -2.82
CA PRO A 475 13.95 2.02 -4.04
C PRO A 475 13.53 2.90 -5.23
N LYS A 476 12.33 3.46 -5.22
CA LYS A 476 11.85 4.43 -6.22
C LYS A 476 12.73 5.69 -6.33
N PHE A 477 13.49 6.04 -5.29
CA PHE A 477 14.44 7.15 -5.36
C PHE A 477 15.41 6.96 -6.52
N LEU A 478 16.16 5.86 -6.54
CA LEU A 478 17.12 5.59 -7.61
C LEU A 478 16.44 5.36 -8.95
N TRP A 479 15.23 4.79 -8.98
CA TRP A 479 14.50 4.56 -10.23
C TRP A 479 14.05 5.88 -10.91
N GLN A 480 13.95 6.98 -10.16
CA GLN A 480 13.40 8.25 -10.66
C GLN A 480 14.36 9.44 -10.57
N ALA A 481 15.34 9.41 -9.67
CA ALA A 481 16.21 10.54 -9.39
C ALA A 481 17.13 10.89 -10.56
N SER A 482 17.19 12.18 -10.90
CA SER A 482 18.24 12.72 -11.75
C SER A 482 19.59 12.75 -11.01
N ALA A 483 20.69 12.86 -11.77
CA ALA A 483 22.02 13.03 -11.17
C ALA A 483 22.10 14.23 -10.21
N ASP A 484 21.42 15.35 -10.52
CA ASP A 484 21.40 16.53 -9.67
C ASP A 484 20.67 16.29 -8.35
N GLN A 485 19.63 15.42 -8.35
CA GLN A 485 18.90 15.05 -7.16
C GLN A 485 19.71 14.09 -6.28
N ILE A 486 20.38 13.11 -6.88
CA ILE A 486 21.32 12.22 -6.17
C ILE A 486 22.45 13.05 -5.55
N GLU A 487 23.04 13.96 -6.29
CA GLU A 487 24.10 14.89 -5.83
C GLU A 487 23.62 15.76 -4.64
N ALA A 488 22.39 16.28 -4.70
CA ALA A 488 21.83 17.08 -3.62
C ALA A 488 21.69 16.27 -2.30
N VAL A 489 21.24 15.00 -2.41
CA VAL A 489 21.15 14.10 -1.26
C VAL A 489 22.53 13.70 -0.77
N TYR A 490 23.48 13.42 -1.67
CA TYR A 490 24.87 13.11 -1.33
C TYR A 490 25.56 14.25 -0.56
N HIS A 491 25.40 15.49 -0.99
CA HIS A 491 25.93 16.64 -0.25
C HIS A 491 25.28 16.82 1.13
N ALA A 492 24.00 16.46 1.27
CA ALA A 492 23.35 16.45 2.57
C ALA A 492 23.91 15.33 3.45
N TYR A 493 24.19 14.15 2.89
CA TYR A 493 24.83 13.04 3.58
C TYR A 493 26.21 13.46 4.12
N LEU A 494 27.11 13.93 3.28
CA LEU A 494 28.46 14.37 3.67
C LEU A 494 28.49 15.46 4.77
N LYS A 495 27.40 16.20 4.92
CA LYS A 495 27.29 17.21 5.97
C LYS A 495 27.07 16.58 7.36
N TYR A 496 26.51 15.39 7.43
CA TYR A 496 26.04 14.77 8.66
C TYR A 496 26.67 13.39 8.92
N GLU A 497 27.54 12.87 8.04
CA GLU A 497 28.13 11.53 8.15
C GLU A 497 28.96 11.33 9.43
N ASP A 498 29.59 12.41 9.94
CA ASP A 498 30.39 12.39 11.15
C ASP A 498 29.60 12.74 12.44
N ASP A 499 28.29 12.96 12.35
CA ASP A 499 27.46 13.31 13.50
C ASP A 499 27.02 12.04 14.25
N GLU A 500 27.75 11.68 15.30
CA GLU A 500 27.49 10.51 16.13
C GLU A 500 26.06 10.46 16.73
N ASN A 501 25.38 11.63 16.83
CA ASN A 501 24.02 11.69 17.34
C ASN A 501 22.94 11.37 16.31
N ILE A 502 23.30 11.22 15.04
CA ILE A 502 22.37 10.91 13.95
C ILE A 502 22.35 9.40 13.69
N GLY A 503 23.50 8.73 13.67
CA GLY A 503 23.62 7.28 13.59
C GLY A 503 22.71 6.62 12.57
N GLN A 504 21.91 5.66 13.00
CA GLN A 504 20.96 4.89 12.17
C GLN A 504 19.78 5.73 11.61
N ASP A 505 19.59 6.96 12.08
CA ASP A 505 18.50 7.83 11.70
C ASP A 505 18.83 8.76 10.51
N MET A 506 19.98 8.56 9.88
CA MET A 506 20.43 9.29 8.70
C MET A 506 19.36 9.30 7.59
N GLY A 507 18.67 8.17 7.39
CA GLY A 507 17.56 8.06 6.45
C GLY A 507 16.43 9.05 6.72
N SER A 508 16.03 9.20 7.99
CA SER A 508 14.99 10.15 8.40
C SER A 508 15.42 11.62 8.30
N LEU A 509 16.69 11.89 8.09
CA LEU A 509 17.22 13.24 7.91
C LEU A 509 17.45 13.58 6.43
N ILE A 510 18.01 12.66 5.66
CA ILE A 510 18.62 12.95 4.36
C ILE A 510 17.76 12.53 3.19
N PHE A 511 17.25 11.30 3.18
CA PHE A 511 16.52 10.78 2.03
C PHE A 511 15.11 11.36 1.92
N PRO A 512 14.74 11.87 0.73
CA PRO A 512 13.39 12.37 0.51
C PRO A 512 12.37 11.23 0.53
N SER A 513 11.23 11.47 1.12
CA SER A 513 10.07 10.61 0.90
C SER A 513 9.54 10.84 -0.51
N VAL A 514 9.51 9.78 -1.34
CA VAL A 514 8.97 9.85 -2.70
C VAL A 514 7.52 10.31 -2.73
N ARG A 515 6.74 9.99 -1.69
CA ARG A 515 5.35 10.44 -1.57
C ARG A 515 5.22 11.90 -1.16
N TYR A 516 6.06 12.36 -0.24
CA TYR A 516 5.91 13.66 0.40
C TYR A 516 6.77 14.74 -0.25
N GLU A 517 8.03 14.44 -0.50
CA GLU A 517 8.96 15.45 -1.05
C GLU A 517 9.13 15.33 -2.55
N GLU A 518 8.81 14.20 -3.10
CA GLU A 518 8.78 13.76 -4.50
C GLU A 518 9.89 14.21 -5.43
N LEU A 519 10.29 13.24 -6.21
CA LEU A 519 11.12 13.44 -7.40
C LEU A 519 10.21 13.52 -8.65
N PRO A 520 10.61 14.20 -9.70
CA PRO A 520 11.78 15.05 -9.85
C PRO A 520 11.48 16.50 -9.47
N GLN A 521 12.26 17.03 -8.56
CA GLN A 521 12.28 18.46 -8.32
C GLN A 521 13.59 19.01 -8.85
N PRO A 522 13.60 20.09 -9.64
CA PRO A 522 14.86 20.73 -9.92
C PRO A 522 15.43 21.24 -8.61
N LEU A 523 16.65 20.76 -8.30
CA LEU A 523 17.48 21.29 -7.22
C LEU A 523 16.83 21.33 -5.83
N GLY A 524 17.04 20.25 -5.11
CA GLY A 524 17.00 20.29 -3.65
C GLY A 524 15.74 20.93 -3.09
N PHE A 525 14.64 20.16 -3.13
CA PHE A 525 13.39 20.51 -2.48
C PHE A 525 13.63 21.14 -1.09
N ARG A 526 14.64 20.70 -0.33
CA ARG A 526 15.06 21.31 0.94
C ARG A 526 15.93 22.56 0.74
N ASN A 527 16.71 22.65 -0.31
CA ASN A 527 17.49 23.85 -0.64
C ASN A 527 16.61 25.07 -0.99
N GLY A 528 15.37 24.83 -1.44
CA GLY A 528 14.37 25.89 -1.60
C GLY A 528 13.81 26.43 -0.29
N ILE A 529 13.82 25.65 0.80
CA ILE A 529 13.31 26.09 2.11
C ILE A 529 14.02 27.35 2.62
N PRO A 530 15.37 27.51 2.56
CA PRO A 530 16.03 28.72 3.00
C PRO A 530 15.62 30.01 2.28
N SER A 531 14.98 29.93 1.12
CA SER A 531 14.53 31.13 0.39
C SER A 531 13.31 31.79 1.03
N PHE A 532 12.54 31.08 1.84
CA PHE A 532 11.36 31.58 2.53
C PHE A 532 11.37 31.29 4.04
N TYR A 533 12.17 30.34 4.53
CA TYR A 533 12.45 30.18 5.96
C TYR A 533 13.68 31.02 6.31
N PRO A 534 13.57 32.07 7.14
CA PRO A 534 14.65 33.00 7.36
C PRO A 534 15.92 32.36 7.90
N ARG A 535 17.07 32.60 7.26
CA ARG A 535 18.38 32.15 7.75
C ARG A 535 18.71 32.67 9.15
N SER A 536 18.12 33.80 9.59
CA SER A 536 18.25 34.29 10.96
C SER A 536 17.71 33.35 12.02
N PHE A 537 16.99 32.32 11.63
CA PHE A 537 16.52 31.29 12.56
C PHE A 537 17.54 30.18 12.80
N TYR A 538 18.60 30.10 12.02
CA TYR A 538 19.72 29.19 12.29
C TYR A 538 20.65 29.82 13.31
N GLN A 539 20.51 29.46 14.59
CA GLN A 539 21.40 29.95 15.66
C GLN A 539 22.35 28.83 16.08
N GLN A 540 23.62 29.19 16.32
CA GLN A 540 24.63 28.25 16.75
C GLN A 540 24.41 27.88 18.23
N GLY A 541 24.51 26.60 18.58
CA GLY A 541 24.39 26.13 19.97
C GLY A 541 22.96 25.88 20.46
N GLU A 542 21.94 25.90 19.57
CA GLU A 542 20.58 25.52 19.94
C GLU A 542 20.36 24.02 19.91
N THR A 543 19.57 23.53 20.85
CA THR A 543 19.07 22.15 20.87
C THR A 543 18.16 21.87 19.68
N ARG A 544 17.98 20.58 19.33
CA ARG A 544 17.02 20.18 18.29
C ARG A 544 15.61 20.66 18.63
N LEU A 545 15.21 20.56 19.90
CA LEU A 545 13.89 21.00 20.37
C LEU A 545 13.69 22.52 20.19
N GLU A 546 14.68 23.35 20.51
CA GLU A 546 14.59 24.82 20.33
C GLU A 546 14.46 25.19 18.86
N ARG A 547 15.22 24.52 17.97
CA ARG A 547 15.11 24.70 16.52
C ARG A 547 13.74 24.27 16.00
N LEU A 548 13.22 23.12 16.46
CA LEU A 548 11.92 22.59 16.08
C LEU A 548 10.79 23.52 16.52
N ASN A 549 10.82 23.98 17.79
CA ASN A 549 9.86 24.94 18.33
C ASN A 549 9.81 26.24 17.50
N ARG A 550 10.95 26.69 17.04
CA ARG A 550 11.03 27.89 16.21
C ARG A 550 10.46 27.65 14.81
N ALA A 551 10.80 26.53 14.20
CA ALA A 551 10.28 26.14 12.89
C ALA A 551 8.76 25.95 12.92
N ALA A 552 8.23 25.26 13.93
CA ALA A 552 6.80 25.04 14.10
C ALA A 552 6.02 26.37 14.32
N ARG A 553 6.54 27.27 15.17
CA ARG A 553 5.92 28.59 15.37
C ARG A 553 5.96 29.44 14.08
N TRP A 554 7.04 29.36 13.30
CA TRP A 554 7.11 30.04 12.02
C TRP A 554 6.09 29.46 11.04
N LEU A 555 5.97 28.14 10.96
CA LEU A 555 5.00 27.43 10.12
C LEU A 555 3.57 27.91 10.48
N LYS A 556 3.21 27.87 11.75
CA LYS A 556 1.89 28.30 12.27
C LYS A 556 1.55 29.76 11.93
N ARG A 557 2.56 30.65 11.85
CA ARG A 557 2.34 32.08 11.51
C ARG A 557 2.13 32.30 10.01
N ASN A 558 2.77 31.50 9.16
CA ASN A 558 2.81 31.72 7.72
C ASN A 558 1.76 30.92 6.96
N TYR A 559 1.33 29.78 7.48
CA TYR A 559 0.36 28.90 6.85
C TYR A 559 -0.87 28.71 7.74
N LYS A 560 -2.00 28.45 7.10
CA LYS A 560 -3.26 28.17 7.77
C LYS A 560 -3.79 26.82 7.34
N ILE A 561 -4.25 26.05 8.28
CA ILE A 561 -4.97 24.79 7.99
C ILE A 561 -6.39 25.18 7.56
N ASP A 562 -6.72 24.92 6.31
CA ASP A 562 -8.05 25.14 5.74
C ASP A 562 -8.20 24.16 4.53
N PRO A 563 -8.70 22.95 4.77
CA PRO A 563 -8.80 21.92 3.72
C PRO A 563 -9.67 22.33 2.53
N ASP A 564 -10.66 23.21 2.74
CA ASP A 564 -11.53 23.69 1.68
C ASP A 564 -10.80 24.61 0.69
N LYS A 565 -9.82 25.36 1.17
CA LYS A 565 -9.01 26.28 0.36
C LYS A 565 -7.70 25.65 -0.13
N ALA A 566 -7.20 24.66 0.56
CA ALA A 566 -6.01 23.93 0.16
C ALA A 566 -6.23 23.13 -1.14
N LEU A 567 -5.14 22.78 -1.81
CA LEU A 567 -5.18 21.72 -2.81
C LEU A 567 -5.55 20.40 -2.15
N SER A 568 -6.22 19.52 -2.88
CA SER A 568 -6.59 18.18 -2.39
C SER A 568 -5.36 17.27 -2.34
N GLY A 569 -5.39 16.25 -1.49
CA GLY A 569 -4.34 15.24 -1.42
C GLY A 569 -2.98 15.78 -0.96
N MET A 570 -1.93 15.17 -1.45
CA MET A 570 -0.54 15.44 -1.04
C MET A 570 0.30 15.82 -2.28
N PRO A 571 0.27 17.08 -2.74
CA PRO A 571 1.17 17.52 -3.80
C PRO A 571 2.62 17.57 -3.28
N PRO A 572 3.62 17.54 -4.17
CA PRO A 572 5.03 17.67 -3.80
C PRO A 572 5.34 18.94 -3.01
N LEU A 573 6.39 18.89 -2.21
CA LEU A 573 6.79 19.98 -1.31
C LEU A 573 6.89 21.35 -2.00
N HIS A 574 7.46 21.41 -3.21
CA HIS A 574 7.62 22.68 -3.95
C HIS A 574 6.28 23.37 -4.30
N VAL A 575 5.23 22.58 -4.43
CA VAL A 575 3.86 23.09 -4.65
C VAL A 575 3.27 23.55 -3.33
N VAL A 576 3.44 22.75 -2.27
CA VAL A 576 2.93 23.05 -0.92
C VAL A 576 3.51 24.38 -0.39
N ILE A 577 4.80 24.59 -0.58
CA ILE A 577 5.51 25.81 -0.21
C ILE A 577 4.85 27.09 -0.77
N GLY A 578 4.35 27.02 -1.99
CA GLY A 578 3.70 28.15 -2.67
C GLY A 578 2.28 28.46 -2.20
N GLN A 579 1.69 27.61 -1.36
CA GLN A 579 0.32 27.77 -0.88
C GLN A 579 0.28 28.62 0.40
N LYS A 580 -0.88 29.19 0.67
CA LYS A 580 -1.17 29.86 1.95
C LYS A 580 -2.03 28.99 2.87
N TYR A 581 -2.88 28.18 2.29
CA TYR A 581 -3.78 27.27 2.97
C TYR A 581 -3.34 25.84 2.70
N LEU A 582 -3.26 25.03 3.74
CA LEU A 582 -2.81 23.64 3.70
C LEU A 582 -3.89 22.75 4.31
N ASN A 583 -3.98 21.52 3.87
CA ASN A 583 -4.65 20.49 4.64
C ASN A 583 -3.70 19.92 5.72
N ASN A 584 -4.20 19.06 6.61
CA ASN A 584 -3.41 18.50 7.71
C ASN A 584 -2.16 17.76 7.23
N ALA A 585 -2.29 16.96 6.18
CA ALA A 585 -1.19 16.18 5.64
C ALA A 585 -0.10 17.08 5.01
N GLN A 586 -0.50 18.11 4.27
CA GLN A 586 0.43 19.11 3.70
C GLN A 586 1.14 19.92 4.78
N TYR A 587 0.42 20.24 5.85
CA TYR A 587 1.00 20.96 7.00
C TYR A 587 2.08 20.10 7.70
N LYS A 588 1.79 18.82 7.88
CA LYS A 588 2.75 17.84 8.41
C LYS A 588 3.97 17.68 7.50
N LEU A 589 3.77 17.57 6.17
CA LEU A 589 4.87 17.54 5.21
C LEU A 589 5.81 18.76 5.36
N MET A 590 5.23 19.96 5.47
CA MET A 590 6.02 21.19 5.68
C MET A 590 6.79 21.14 6.99
N ALA A 591 6.19 20.62 8.07
CA ALA A 591 6.83 20.50 9.36
C ALA A 591 8.02 19.53 9.33
N VAL A 592 7.83 18.33 8.76
CA VAL A 592 8.90 17.35 8.57
C VAL A 592 10.03 17.93 7.72
N SER A 593 9.72 18.57 6.60
CA SER A 593 10.72 19.14 5.71
C SER A 593 11.50 20.29 6.38
N LEU A 594 10.83 21.12 7.18
CA LEU A 594 11.49 22.18 7.96
C LEU A 594 12.39 21.60 9.06
N ALA A 595 11.95 20.54 9.77
CA ALA A 595 12.75 19.86 10.77
C ALA A 595 14.04 19.31 10.12
N ARG A 596 13.92 18.54 9.04
CA ARG A 596 15.05 17.97 8.31
C ARG A 596 16.00 19.04 7.74
N ALA A 597 15.47 20.16 7.23
CA ALA A 597 16.27 21.30 6.78
C ALA A 597 17.06 21.99 7.92
N ASN A 598 16.61 21.83 9.18
CA ASN A 598 17.30 22.29 10.40
C ASN A 598 18.18 21.21 11.04
N GLY A 599 18.44 20.08 10.35
CA GLY A 599 19.27 18.99 10.85
C GLY A 599 18.60 18.15 11.94
N ILE A 600 17.28 18.05 11.92
CA ILE A 600 16.50 17.25 12.88
C ILE A 600 15.92 16.07 12.12
N PRO A 601 16.33 14.82 12.41
CA PRO A 601 15.69 13.63 11.87
C PRO A 601 14.22 13.62 12.23
N ALA A 602 13.35 13.52 11.23
CA ALA A 602 11.91 13.62 11.40
C ALA A 602 11.15 12.80 10.37
N TYR A 603 9.99 12.30 10.73
CA TYR A 603 9.09 11.54 9.86
C TYR A 603 7.62 11.90 10.17
N ALA A 604 6.71 11.51 9.29
CA ALA A 604 5.28 11.74 9.51
C ALA A 604 4.79 10.81 10.63
N GLY A 605 4.36 11.37 11.75
CA GLY A 605 3.77 10.62 12.86
C GLY A 605 2.38 10.05 12.50
N PHE A 606 1.91 9.08 13.26
CA PHE A 606 0.64 8.40 13.04
C PHE A 606 -0.57 9.35 13.16
N ARG A 607 -0.55 10.29 14.11
CA ARG A 607 -1.65 11.22 14.31
C ARG A 607 -1.53 12.42 13.38
N SER A 608 -2.67 12.98 12.96
CA SER A 608 -2.73 14.09 11.99
C SER A 608 -1.96 15.35 12.41
N LYS A 609 -1.76 15.55 13.70
CA LYS A 609 -1.10 16.73 14.27
C LYS A 609 0.37 16.51 14.65
N HIS A 610 0.88 15.29 14.55
CA HIS A 610 2.19 14.93 15.07
C HIS A 610 3.19 14.63 13.98
N ILE A 611 4.45 14.95 14.24
CA ILE A 611 5.60 14.43 13.53
C ILE A 611 6.46 13.65 14.52
N GLY A 612 7.05 12.52 14.06
CA GLY A 612 8.08 11.83 14.79
C GLY A 612 9.40 12.59 14.67
N VAL A 613 10.14 12.73 15.75
CA VAL A 613 11.44 13.40 15.78
C VAL A 613 12.41 12.66 16.70
N ILE A 614 13.71 12.79 16.42
CA ILE A 614 14.76 12.33 17.29
C ILE A 614 15.36 13.53 18.02
N PHE A 615 15.35 13.47 19.33
CA PHE A 615 15.88 14.52 20.20
C PHE A 615 17.41 14.43 20.37
N ASP A 616 18.03 15.47 20.97
CA ASP A 616 19.49 15.54 21.15
C ASP A 616 20.07 14.47 22.12
N ASP A 617 19.23 13.86 22.94
CA ASP A 617 19.55 12.75 23.84
C ASP A 617 19.48 11.36 23.18
N GLY A 618 19.10 11.33 21.89
CA GLY A 618 18.95 10.09 21.13
C GLY A 618 17.59 9.41 21.30
N ASP A 619 16.70 9.92 22.15
CA ASP A 619 15.36 9.39 22.33
C ASP A 619 14.46 9.80 21.17
N ASN A 620 13.61 8.87 20.71
CA ASN A 620 12.58 9.12 19.74
C ASN A 620 11.30 9.58 20.44
N GLY A 621 10.68 10.64 19.92
CA GLY A 621 9.42 11.12 20.44
C GLY A 621 8.53 11.74 19.38
N TYR A 622 7.31 12.10 19.77
CA TYR A 622 6.38 12.83 18.91
C TYR A 622 6.32 14.28 19.31
N TYR A 623 6.24 15.14 18.31
CA TYR A 623 6.09 16.57 18.47
C TYR A 623 4.72 17.01 17.97
N ASP A 624 3.95 17.67 18.84
CA ASP A 624 2.62 18.19 18.48
C ASP A 624 2.75 19.57 17.80
N LEU A 625 2.29 19.65 16.57
CA LEU A 625 2.35 20.87 15.75
C LEU A 625 1.31 21.92 16.15
N GLU A 626 0.29 21.56 16.92
CA GLU A 626 -0.74 22.47 17.36
C GLU A 626 -0.30 23.19 18.64
N THR A 627 0.21 22.47 19.61
CA THR A 627 0.77 23.04 20.86
C THR A 627 2.16 23.62 20.66
N CYS A 628 2.89 23.16 19.63
CA CYS A 628 4.30 23.43 19.38
C CYS A 628 5.19 22.96 20.55
N ALA A 629 4.95 21.76 21.01
CA ALA A 629 5.68 21.13 22.10
C ALA A 629 5.82 19.61 21.85
N PRO A 630 6.79 18.93 22.50
CA PRO A 630 6.81 17.46 22.53
C PRO A 630 5.49 16.92 23.09
N GLU A 631 5.04 15.79 22.59
CA GLU A 631 3.81 15.14 23.08
C GLU A 631 4.01 14.60 24.51
N ILE A 632 5.24 14.15 24.78
CA ILE A 632 5.72 13.82 26.12
C ILE A 632 6.96 14.69 26.32
N ASP A 633 6.91 15.59 27.29
CA ASP A 633 8.10 16.37 27.66
C ASP A 633 9.19 15.38 28.08
N PRO A 634 10.39 15.44 27.50
CA PRO A 634 11.50 14.63 28.00
C PRO A 634 11.74 14.75 29.51
N ASP A 635 11.41 15.93 30.07
CA ASP A 635 11.45 16.17 31.52
C ASP A 635 10.22 15.58 32.27
N GLU A 636 9.18 15.14 31.56
CA GLU A 636 7.99 14.46 32.09
C GLU A 636 8.04 12.91 31.94
N GLN A 637 9.16 12.31 31.63
CA GLN A 637 9.33 10.84 31.65
C GLN A 637 8.99 10.23 33.03
N GLU A 638 9.00 11.03 34.09
CA GLU A 638 8.47 10.65 35.41
C GLU A 638 6.96 10.31 35.42
N ALA A 639 6.22 10.72 34.38
CA ALA A 639 4.78 10.44 34.25
C ALA A 639 4.48 9.09 33.58
N LEU A 640 5.50 8.40 33.04
CA LEU A 640 5.30 7.05 32.48
C LEU A 640 5.24 6.02 33.58
N VAL A 641 4.32 5.08 33.44
CA VAL A 641 4.20 3.90 34.28
C VAL A 641 4.62 2.64 33.55
N LYS A 642 5.22 1.71 34.26
CA LYS A 642 5.61 0.42 33.70
C LYS A 642 4.41 -0.54 33.76
N LEU A 643 3.93 -0.97 32.59
CA LEU A 643 3.03 -2.11 32.48
C LEU A 643 3.85 -3.36 32.14
N THR A 644 3.75 -4.38 32.99
CA THR A 644 4.34 -5.70 32.74
C THR A 644 3.23 -6.68 32.40
N VAL A 645 3.33 -7.36 31.27
CA VAL A 645 2.34 -8.33 30.84
C VAL A 645 2.99 -9.71 30.82
N LEU A 646 2.39 -10.64 31.54
CA LEU A 646 2.76 -12.05 31.56
C LEU A 646 1.87 -12.80 30.58
N VAL A 647 2.46 -13.31 29.51
CA VAL A 647 1.75 -14.00 28.44
C VAL A 647 2.01 -15.50 28.54
N SER A 648 0.94 -16.26 28.63
CA SER A 648 1.02 -17.73 28.64
C SER A 648 -0.11 -18.35 27.82
N ASP A 649 0.06 -19.61 27.46
CA ASP A 649 -1.05 -20.42 26.93
C ASP A 649 -1.96 -20.93 28.06
N GLU A 650 -3.01 -21.66 27.70
CA GLU A 650 -3.96 -22.23 28.63
C GLU A 650 -3.38 -23.28 29.59
N SER A 651 -2.21 -23.83 29.33
CA SER A 651 -1.45 -24.71 30.22
C SER A 651 -0.61 -23.97 31.25
N GLY A 652 -0.53 -22.62 31.12
CA GLY A 652 0.36 -21.75 31.89
C GLY A 652 1.80 -21.71 31.39
N ALA A 653 2.09 -22.31 30.24
CA ALA A 653 3.42 -22.23 29.65
C ALA A 653 3.64 -20.84 29.03
N PRO A 654 4.80 -20.18 29.29
CA PRO A 654 5.05 -18.83 28.79
C PRO A 654 5.17 -18.80 27.26
N LEU A 655 4.69 -17.71 26.63
CA LEU A 655 4.73 -17.46 25.22
C LEU A 655 5.64 -16.25 24.92
N GLY A 656 6.61 -16.39 24.02
CA GLY A 656 7.50 -15.29 23.62
C GLY A 656 6.89 -14.39 22.54
N SER A 657 7.44 -13.19 22.37
CA SER A 657 7.01 -12.24 21.33
C SER A 657 7.18 -12.78 19.90
N ASN A 658 8.12 -13.70 19.70
CA ASN A 658 8.33 -14.38 18.42
C ASN A 658 7.22 -15.36 18.06
N GLU A 659 6.34 -15.69 19.00
CA GLU A 659 5.19 -16.59 18.79
C GLU A 659 3.90 -15.84 18.38
N ARG A 660 4.02 -14.58 17.93
CA ARG A 660 2.97 -13.76 17.32
C ARG A 660 1.73 -13.41 18.14
N ALA A 661 1.77 -13.46 19.44
CA ALA A 661 0.87 -12.67 20.24
C ALA A 661 1.46 -11.26 20.37
N MET A 662 1.15 -10.38 19.46
CA MET A 662 1.48 -8.97 19.64
C MET A 662 0.47 -8.36 20.59
N LEU A 663 0.98 -7.90 21.73
CA LEU A 663 0.19 -7.15 22.69
C LEU A 663 0.36 -5.66 22.38
N ILE A 664 -0.74 -5.00 22.10
CA ILE A 664 -0.74 -3.60 21.75
C ILE A 664 -1.60 -2.85 22.77
N LEU A 665 -1.01 -1.83 23.39
CA LEU A 665 -1.77 -0.83 24.11
C LEU A 665 -2.42 0.08 23.09
N SER A 666 -3.73 0.28 23.17
CA SER A 666 -4.46 1.03 22.16
C SER A 666 -5.42 2.02 22.75
N ASP A 667 -5.58 3.10 22.03
CA ASP A 667 -6.58 4.13 22.24
C ASP A 667 -7.57 4.13 21.07
N ILE A 668 -8.85 4.31 21.33
CA ILE A 668 -9.90 4.33 20.31
C ILE A 668 -10.04 5.75 19.81
N ARG A 669 -9.84 5.96 18.51
CA ARG A 669 -9.97 7.27 17.89
C ARG A 669 -10.70 7.20 16.56
N GLU A 670 -11.65 8.10 16.36
CA GLU A 670 -12.33 8.31 15.09
C GLU A 670 -11.36 8.82 14.02
N GLY A 671 -11.42 8.25 12.84
CA GLY A 671 -10.74 8.74 11.64
C GLY A 671 -9.26 8.40 11.55
N ASP A 672 -8.70 7.63 12.47
CA ASP A 672 -7.34 7.13 12.37
C ASP A 672 -7.26 5.87 11.49
N TYR A 673 -6.06 5.60 11.00
CA TYR A 673 -5.76 4.51 10.08
C TYR A 673 -5.97 3.11 10.69
N ALA A 674 -5.91 3.05 12.00
CA ALA A 674 -6.23 1.87 12.79
C ALA A 674 -7.04 2.27 14.00
N TRP A 675 -7.98 1.41 14.33
CA TRP A 675 -8.69 1.47 15.58
C TRP A 675 -8.05 0.47 16.53
N LEU A 676 -7.83 0.83 17.79
CA LEU A 676 -7.03 0.02 18.71
C LEU A 676 -5.61 -0.26 18.12
N GLU A 677 -4.87 0.76 17.81
CA GLU A 677 -3.42 0.71 17.54
C GLU A 677 -2.67 1.54 18.58
N GLY A 678 -1.55 1.04 19.06
CA GLY A 678 -0.83 1.71 20.12
C GLY A 678 0.61 1.27 20.26
N TYR A 679 1.10 1.17 21.48
CA TYR A 679 2.47 0.89 21.80
C TYR A 679 2.80 -0.60 21.70
N SER A 680 3.92 -0.94 21.08
CA SER A 680 4.46 -2.30 21.11
C SER A 680 5.24 -2.53 22.40
N GLY A 681 5.02 -3.68 23.04
CA GLY A 681 5.79 -4.07 24.22
C GLY A 681 7.23 -4.50 23.87
N LYS A 682 8.16 -4.24 24.79
CA LYS A 682 9.49 -4.82 24.74
C LYS A 682 9.46 -6.25 25.25
N ASP A 683 9.95 -7.20 24.47
CA ASP A 683 10.11 -8.58 24.90
C ASP A 683 11.28 -8.72 25.89
N GLU A 684 10.98 -9.11 27.11
CA GLU A 684 11.98 -9.39 28.15
C GLU A 684 12.29 -10.90 28.27
N GLY A 685 11.69 -11.71 27.40
CA GLY A 685 11.81 -13.17 27.41
C GLY A 685 10.84 -13.89 28.36
N ASN A 686 10.73 -15.21 28.22
CA ASN A 686 9.88 -16.08 29.06
C ASN A 686 8.42 -15.60 29.19
N GLY A 687 7.82 -15.08 28.11
CA GLY A 687 6.46 -14.59 28.11
C GLY A 687 6.26 -13.26 28.82
N VAL A 688 7.33 -12.52 29.09
CA VAL A 688 7.24 -11.22 29.76
C VAL A 688 7.38 -10.10 28.72
N LEU A 689 6.34 -9.28 28.60
CA LEU A 689 6.37 -8.04 27.82
C LEU A 689 6.34 -6.85 28.77
N SER A 690 7.12 -5.81 28.45
CA SER A 690 7.13 -4.57 29.24
C SER A 690 6.80 -3.38 28.34
N PHE A 691 6.00 -2.45 28.89
CA PHE A 691 5.58 -1.22 28.25
C PHE A 691 5.90 -0.04 29.15
N GLN A 692 6.35 1.06 28.56
CA GLN A 692 6.42 2.35 29.22
C GLN A 692 5.32 3.24 28.62
N VAL A 693 4.31 3.57 29.38
CA VAL A 693 3.09 4.21 28.87
C VAL A 693 2.62 5.32 29.79
N PRO A 694 1.96 6.34 29.25
CA PRO A 694 1.32 7.39 30.06
C PRO A 694 0.28 6.80 31.03
N LYS A 695 0.12 7.44 32.18
CA LYS A 695 -0.99 7.15 33.10
C LYS A 695 -2.34 7.38 32.43
N GLY A 696 -3.33 6.63 32.83
CA GLY A 696 -4.72 6.76 32.39
C GLY A 696 -5.31 5.51 31.79
N GLU A 697 -6.43 5.67 31.12
CA GLU A 697 -7.22 4.62 30.49
C GLU A 697 -6.53 4.07 29.21
N CYS A 698 -6.40 2.76 29.13
CA CYS A 698 -5.89 2.08 27.93
C CYS A 698 -6.51 0.69 27.75
N TYR A 699 -6.26 0.07 26.61
CA TYR A 699 -6.73 -1.28 26.27
C TYR A 699 -5.56 -2.18 25.95
N LEU A 700 -5.41 -3.26 26.70
CA LEU A 700 -4.47 -4.32 26.39
C LEU A 700 -5.15 -5.30 25.45
N SER A 701 -4.64 -5.42 24.21
CA SER A 701 -5.23 -6.29 23.19
C SER A 701 -4.25 -7.39 22.81
N ALA A 702 -4.76 -8.62 22.69
CA ALA A 702 -4.04 -9.75 22.13
C ALA A 702 -4.82 -10.31 20.94
N ILE A 703 -4.15 -10.38 19.81
CA ILE A 703 -4.71 -10.82 18.53
C ILE A 703 -3.81 -11.89 17.95
N TYR A 704 -4.36 -13.06 17.67
CA TYR A 704 -3.58 -14.14 17.08
C TYR A 704 -4.42 -15.03 16.16
N ARG A 705 -3.78 -15.54 15.11
CA ARG A 705 -4.38 -16.46 14.16
C ARG A 705 -4.32 -17.89 14.71
N ILE A 706 -5.46 -18.51 14.97
CA ILE A 706 -5.54 -19.92 15.37
C ILE A 706 -5.39 -20.81 14.14
N SER A 707 -5.98 -20.40 13.01
CA SER A 707 -5.84 -21.03 11.71
C SER A 707 -6.13 -20.03 10.60
N ASP A 708 -6.05 -20.44 9.34
CA ASP A 708 -6.45 -19.65 8.17
C ASP A 708 -7.96 -19.29 8.14
N SER A 709 -8.75 -19.90 9.02
CA SER A 709 -10.20 -19.74 9.11
C SER A 709 -10.67 -19.23 10.47
N LEU A 710 -9.76 -19.03 11.43
CA LEU A 710 -10.12 -18.69 12.81
C LEU A 710 -9.09 -17.79 13.46
N THR A 711 -9.53 -16.64 13.96
CA THR A 711 -8.71 -15.69 14.70
C THR A 711 -9.27 -15.44 16.09
N ALA A 712 -8.40 -15.35 17.08
CA ALA A 712 -8.74 -14.89 18.42
C ALA A 712 -8.51 -13.39 18.54
N PHE A 713 -9.43 -12.71 19.21
CA PHE A 713 -9.32 -11.31 19.59
C PHE A 713 -9.67 -11.18 21.07
N GLN A 714 -8.71 -10.79 21.88
CA GLN A 714 -8.88 -10.51 23.28
C GLN A 714 -8.56 -9.05 23.54
N THR A 715 -9.35 -8.39 24.39
CA THR A 715 -9.03 -7.03 24.86
C THR A 715 -9.45 -6.86 26.29
N LYS A 716 -8.65 -6.15 27.06
CA LYS A 716 -8.86 -5.87 28.47
C LYS A 716 -8.67 -4.38 28.72
N HIS A 717 -9.67 -3.75 29.32
CA HIS A 717 -9.56 -2.37 29.79
C HIS A 717 -8.64 -2.29 31.00
N LEU A 718 -7.77 -1.29 31.03
CA LEU A 718 -6.87 -0.99 32.13
C LEU A 718 -6.92 0.49 32.44
N ASP A 719 -6.86 0.83 33.74
CA ASP A 719 -6.66 2.19 34.22
C ASP A 719 -5.31 2.23 34.96
N LEU A 720 -4.34 2.95 34.43
CA LEU A 720 -2.94 2.91 34.87
C LEU A 720 -2.60 4.16 35.67
N ASP A 721 -2.74 4.08 36.98
CA ASP A 721 -2.29 5.12 37.93
C ASP A 721 -0.83 4.90 38.35
N ASP A 722 -0.40 3.64 38.48
CA ASP A 722 0.94 3.20 38.87
C ASP A 722 1.38 1.98 38.05
N SER A 723 2.61 1.53 38.26
CA SER A 723 3.13 0.32 37.60
C SER A 723 2.25 -0.89 37.91
N LEU A 724 1.85 -1.62 36.87
CA LEU A 724 0.92 -2.73 36.96
C LEU A 724 1.51 -3.99 36.32
N THR A 725 1.22 -5.15 36.89
CA THR A 725 1.46 -6.46 36.27
C THR A 725 0.15 -7.11 35.94
N VAL A 726 -0.02 -7.52 34.69
CA VAL A 726 -1.26 -8.17 34.19
C VAL A 726 -0.90 -9.51 33.58
N GLU A 727 -1.71 -10.51 33.88
CA GLU A 727 -1.62 -11.82 33.22
C GLU A 727 -2.64 -11.90 32.07
N ILE A 728 -2.22 -12.51 30.96
CA ILE A 728 -3.10 -12.84 29.83
C ILE A 728 -2.86 -14.27 29.38
N PHE A 729 -3.96 -15.01 29.25
CA PHE A 729 -3.96 -16.41 28.82
C PHE A 729 -4.50 -16.50 27.41
N LEU A 730 -3.69 -17.00 26.47
CA LEU A 730 -4.06 -17.16 25.08
C LEU A 730 -4.62 -18.58 24.86
N LYS A 731 -5.95 -18.70 24.80
CA LYS A 731 -6.63 -19.98 24.57
C LYS A 731 -6.53 -20.42 23.14
N ASP A 732 -6.36 -21.72 22.91
CA ASP A 732 -6.22 -22.31 21.58
C ASP A 732 -5.04 -21.70 20.79
N TYR A 733 -4.04 -21.13 21.50
CA TYR A 733 -2.88 -20.53 20.85
C TYR A 733 -2.10 -21.60 20.08
N PRO A 734 -1.96 -21.48 18.76
CA PRO A 734 -1.25 -22.48 17.95
C PRO A 734 0.26 -22.27 18.12
N ARG A 735 0.87 -23.01 19.01
CA ARG A 735 2.31 -22.94 19.20
C ARG A 735 3.03 -23.21 17.88
N GLY A 736 3.78 -22.22 17.40
CA GLY A 736 4.63 -22.34 16.23
C GLY A 736 3.97 -22.11 14.85
N TRP A 737 2.76 -21.60 14.79
CA TRP A 737 2.13 -21.28 13.50
C TRP A 737 2.64 -19.94 12.90
N ASN A 738 2.94 -19.91 11.56
CA ASN A 738 3.46 -18.73 10.90
C ASN A 738 2.80 -18.50 9.53
N ASP A 739 1.96 -17.46 9.43
CA ASP A 739 1.06 -17.15 8.32
C ASP A 739 1.66 -16.96 6.92
N GLY A 740 2.88 -16.52 6.82
CA GLY A 740 3.44 -16.14 5.50
C GLY A 740 4.31 -17.21 4.86
N VAL A 741 4.73 -18.21 5.63
CA VAL A 741 5.75 -19.17 5.23
C VAL A 741 5.12 -20.46 4.67
N TYR A 742 3.92 -20.82 5.10
CA TYR A 742 3.27 -22.07 4.79
C TYR A 742 3.11 -22.37 3.31
N TYR A 743 2.58 -21.42 2.53
CA TYR A 743 2.37 -21.63 1.09
C TYR A 743 3.67 -21.77 0.31
N LYS A 744 4.73 -21.11 0.74
CA LYS A 744 6.05 -21.21 0.11
C LYS A 744 6.83 -22.47 0.53
N LEU A 745 6.63 -22.96 1.76
CA LEU A 745 7.36 -24.13 2.26
C LEU A 745 6.94 -25.44 1.60
N THR A 746 5.68 -25.57 1.20
CA THR A 746 5.21 -26.72 0.45
C THR A 746 5.82 -26.81 -0.95
N GLU A 747 6.27 -25.68 -1.51
CA GLU A 747 7.00 -25.61 -2.78
C GLU A 747 8.45 -26.11 -2.66
N LEU A 748 9.04 -26.12 -1.44
CA LEU A 748 10.39 -26.63 -1.19
C LEU A 748 10.47 -28.14 -1.35
N LEU A 749 9.36 -28.85 -1.27
CA LEU A 749 9.30 -30.28 -1.21
C LEU A 749 8.69 -30.85 -2.49
N THR A 750 9.50 -31.53 -3.29
CA THR A 750 8.98 -32.26 -4.44
C THR A 750 8.26 -33.54 -4.00
N PRO A 751 7.31 -34.09 -4.79
CA PRO A 751 6.68 -35.37 -4.48
C PRO A 751 7.66 -36.53 -4.25
N ALA A 752 8.85 -36.48 -4.88
CA ALA A 752 9.90 -37.48 -4.68
C ALA A 752 10.56 -37.35 -3.28
N ASP A 753 10.72 -36.12 -2.78
CA ASP A 753 11.35 -35.87 -1.49
C ASP A 753 10.41 -36.23 -0.32
N THR A 754 9.10 -36.15 -0.53
CA THR A 754 8.09 -36.42 0.52
C THR A 754 7.81 -37.89 0.72
N THR A 755 8.26 -38.79 -0.16
CA THR A 755 7.96 -40.21 -0.07
C THR A 755 8.58 -40.84 1.18
N GLY A 756 7.73 -41.28 2.10
CA GLY A 756 8.11 -42.02 3.30
C GLY A 756 8.52 -41.15 4.49
N PHE A 757 8.30 -39.84 4.43
CA PHE A 757 8.45 -38.93 5.57
C PHE A 757 7.13 -38.22 5.85
N GLU A 758 6.83 -38.02 7.13
CA GLU A 758 5.67 -37.26 7.62
C GLU A 758 6.10 -35.98 8.35
N ILE A 759 7.40 -35.86 8.62
CA ILE A 759 7.99 -34.71 9.30
C ILE A 759 9.15 -34.19 8.46
N PHE A 760 9.18 -32.88 8.25
CA PHE A 760 10.23 -32.18 7.53
C PHE A 760 10.79 -31.08 8.41
N LEU A 761 12.07 -31.15 8.75
CA LEU A 761 12.80 -30.11 9.45
C LEU A 761 13.47 -29.20 8.42
N ILE A 762 13.07 -27.94 8.33
CA ILE A 762 13.60 -26.94 7.41
C ILE A 762 14.45 -25.97 8.22
N GLY A 763 15.74 -25.92 7.88
CA GLY A 763 16.72 -25.12 8.56
C GLY A 763 18.12 -25.63 8.26
N ASN A 764 19.16 -24.77 8.34
CA ASN A 764 20.49 -25.19 7.96
C ASN A 764 21.16 -26.07 9.03
N HIS A 765 22.13 -26.87 8.60
CA HIS A 765 22.83 -27.85 9.44
C HIS A 765 23.70 -27.23 10.55
N ASP A 766 24.07 -25.96 10.42
CA ASP A 766 24.89 -25.18 11.37
C ASP A 766 24.08 -24.33 12.35
N GLN A 767 22.75 -24.30 12.20
CA GLN A 767 21.86 -23.56 13.07
C GLN A 767 21.59 -24.34 14.37
N GLU A 768 21.82 -23.71 15.52
CA GLU A 768 21.62 -24.31 16.84
C GLU A 768 20.21 -24.88 17.02
N ASN A 769 19.18 -24.13 16.64
CA ASN A 769 17.79 -24.58 16.76
C ASN A 769 17.50 -25.80 15.88
N SER A 770 18.02 -25.83 14.65
CA SER A 770 17.87 -26.97 13.74
C SER A 770 18.55 -28.21 14.26
N ILE A 771 19.74 -28.07 14.83
CA ILE A 771 20.48 -29.17 15.46
C ILE A 771 19.70 -29.72 16.65
N ARG A 772 19.26 -28.85 17.58
CA ARG A 772 18.50 -29.24 18.78
C ARG A 772 17.19 -29.96 18.43
N LEU A 773 16.46 -29.49 17.41
CA LEU A 773 15.25 -30.14 16.95
C LEU A 773 15.53 -31.49 16.28
N ALA A 774 16.57 -31.59 15.48
CA ALA A 774 16.97 -32.85 14.86
C ALA A 774 17.35 -33.90 15.91
N GLU A 775 18.08 -33.50 16.95
CA GLU A 775 18.41 -34.38 18.07
C GLU A 775 17.16 -34.81 18.85
N LYS A 776 16.25 -33.90 19.11
CA LYS A 776 14.97 -34.21 19.77
C LYS A 776 14.12 -35.18 18.95
N LEU A 777 13.96 -34.94 17.65
CA LEU A 777 13.23 -35.84 16.75
C LEU A 777 13.85 -37.24 16.73
N ARG A 778 15.19 -37.33 16.72
CA ARG A 778 15.92 -38.62 16.82
C ARG A 778 15.70 -39.33 18.16
N SER A 779 15.74 -38.55 19.25
CA SER A 779 15.52 -39.14 20.61
C SER A 779 14.11 -39.70 20.79
N LEU A 780 13.15 -39.13 20.10
CA LEU A 780 11.75 -39.56 20.06
C LEU A 780 11.49 -40.69 19.04
N GLY A 781 12.53 -41.13 18.32
CA GLY A 781 12.40 -42.17 17.29
C GLY A 781 11.58 -41.75 16.07
N ARG A 782 11.37 -40.45 15.87
CA ARG A 782 10.57 -39.93 14.72
C ARG A 782 11.41 -39.93 13.45
N LYS A 783 10.79 -40.36 12.36
CA LYS A 783 11.38 -40.37 11.02
C LYS A 783 11.12 -39.03 10.36
N PHE A 784 12.18 -38.26 10.05
CA PHE A 784 12.07 -36.94 9.43
C PHE A 784 13.11 -36.73 8.32
N LEU A 785 12.78 -35.84 7.37
CA LEU A 785 13.73 -35.32 6.39
C LEU A 785 14.20 -33.95 6.86
N TRP A 786 15.51 -33.72 6.84
CA TRP A 786 16.09 -32.43 7.20
C TRP A 786 16.49 -31.67 5.92
N VAL A 787 15.93 -30.48 5.71
CA VAL A 787 16.10 -29.68 4.48
C VAL A 787 16.89 -28.41 4.84
N GLY A 788 18.11 -28.29 4.32
CA GLY A 788 18.94 -27.12 4.47
C GLY A 788 19.12 -26.33 3.17
N TYR A 789 19.82 -25.20 3.24
CA TYR A 789 20.18 -24.37 2.09
C TYR A 789 21.67 -24.47 1.71
N GLU A 790 22.52 -25.04 2.55
CA GLU A 790 23.92 -25.26 2.29
C GLU A 790 24.31 -26.74 2.52
N PRO A 791 25.28 -27.28 1.76
CA PRO A 791 25.76 -28.64 1.99
C PRO A 791 26.50 -28.75 3.32
N ALA A 792 26.20 -29.80 4.08
CA ALA A 792 26.88 -30.07 5.34
C ALA A 792 28.34 -30.51 5.09
N PRO A 793 29.31 -30.05 5.91
CA PRO A 793 30.72 -30.46 5.79
C PRO A 793 30.98 -31.95 5.98
N GLN A 794 30.10 -32.64 6.68
CA GLN A 794 30.08 -34.08 6.92
C GLN A 794 28.69 -34.63 6.58
N PRO A 795 28.55 -35.85 6.06
CA PRO A 795 27.23 -36.45 5.77
C PRO A 795 26.35 -36.51 7.01
N ILE A 796 25.16 -35.90 6.93
CA ILE A 796 24.12 -35.96 7.96
C ILE A 796 22.97 -36.84 7.46
N ALA A 797 22.57 -37.80 8.28
CA ALA A 797 21.48 -38.70 7.91
C ALA A 797 20.18 -37.92 7.66
N ASN A 798 19.55 -38.23 6.52
CA ASN A 798 18.30 -37.61 6.06
C ASN A 798 18.40 -36.08 5.85
N TYR A 799 19.60 -35.54 5.59
CA TYR A 799 19.79 -34.13 5.23
C TYR A 799 19.90 -33.97 3.71
N VAL A 800 19.11 -33.05 3.19
CA VAL A 800 19.10 -32.68 1.77
C VAL A 800 19.23 -31.17 1.60
N VAL A 801 19.79 -30.72 0.51
CA VAL A 801 19.91 -29.29 0.19
C VAL A 801 18.81 -28.91 -0.80
N SER A 802 18.01 -27.93 -0.43
CA SER A 802 17.02 -27.33 -1.34
C SER A 802 17.61 -26.09 -2.00
N GLN A 803 17.68 -26.11 -3.34
CA GLN A 803 18.11 -24.93 -4.11
C GLN A 803 17.12 -23.78 -3.99
N LEU A 804 15.83 -24.07 -3.88
CA LEU A 804 14.80 -23.05 -3.68
C LEU A 804 14.93 -22.38 -2.31
N TRP A 805 15.26 -23.16 -1.25
CA TRP A 805 15.55 -22.60 0.06
C TRP A 805 16.80 -21.71 0.05
N ALA A 806 17.86 -22.15 -0.64
CA ALA A 806 19.06 -21.34 -0.84
C ALA A 806 18.75 -20.01 -1.59
N GLN A 807 17.88 -20.07 -2.60
CA GLN A 807 17.43 -18.86 -3.31
C GLN A 807 16.67 -17.92 -2.37
N TRP A 808 15.74 -18.42 -1.55
CA TRP A 808 14.98 -17.60 -0.63
C TRP A 808 15.83 -16.99 0.50
N VAL A 809 16.88 -17.69 0.94
CA VAL A 809 17.88 -17.12 1.86
C VAL A 809 18.67 -16.00 1.19
N THR A 810 18.92 -16.10 -0.11
CA THR A 810 19.59 -15.05 -0.88
C THR A 810 18.66 -13.84 -1.12
N GLU A 811 17.38 -14.09 -1.34
CA GLU A 811 16.37 -13.06 -1.54
C GLU A 811 15.98 -12.33 -0.23
N ASP A 812 15.97 -13.05 0.89
CA ASP A 812 15.72 -12.49 2.22
C ASP A 812 16.62 -13.16 3.27
N GLN A 813 17.63 -12.44 3.74
CA GLN A 813 18.61 -12.93 4.74
C GLN A 813 17.96 -13.32 6.07
N ARG A 814 16.77 -12.80 6.40
CA ARG A 814 16.00 -13.21 7.60
C ARG A 814 15.63 -14.69 7.55
N ASN A 815 15.44 -15.25 6.36
CA ASN A 815 15.19 -16.68 6.18
C ASN A 815 16.37 -17.56 6.63
N ARG A 816 17.58 -16.98 6.67
CA ARG A 816 18.79 -17.70 7.10
C ARG A 816 18.69 -18.21 8.55
N ALA A 817 18.05 -17.45 9.42
CA ALA A 817 17.95 -17.79 10.84
C ALA A 817 16.74 -18.72 11.16
N ARG A 818 15.88 -19.01 10.18
CA ARG A 818 14.64 -19.76 10.43
C ARG A 818 14.90 -21.26 10.60
N THR A 819 14.20 -21.83 11.56
CA THR A 819 14.07 -23.27 11.77
C THR A 819 12.59 -23.61 11.83
N ILE A 820 12.11 -24.41 10.88
CA ILE A 820 10.69 -24.69 10.71
C ILE A 820 10.50 -26.21 10.64
N THR A 821 9.48 -26.70 11.32
CA THR A 821 9.05 -28.10 11.18
C THR A 821 7.71 -28.16 10.46
N LEU A 822 7.63 -28.94 9.40
CA LEU A 822 6.38 -29.28 8.74
C LEU A 822 5.97 -30.69 9.11
N THR A 823 4.70 -30.89 9.44
CA THR A 823 4.12 -32.22 9.67
C THR A 823 2.97 -32.45 8.72
N LEU A 824 2.89 -33.65 8.14
CA LEU A 824 1.79 -34.07 7.28
C LEU A 824 0.86 -35.00 8.08
N LYS A 825 -0.34 -34.52 8.37
CA LYS A 825 -1.35 -35.30 9.10
C LYS A 825 -2.67 -35.31 8.32
N ASN A 826 -3.17 -36.48 7.98
CA ASN A 826 -4.43 -36.67 7.22
C ASN A 826 -4.49 -35.89 5.89
N GLY A 827 -3.36 -35.78 5.19
CA GLY A 827 -3.25 -35.05 3.93
C GLY A 827 -3.22 -33.52 4.07
N LYS A 828 -3.11 -33.01 5.29
CA LYS A 828 -2.91 -31.58 5.59
C LYS A 828 -1.55 -31.37 6.21
N TRP A 829 -0.93 -30.23 5.85
CA TRP A 829 0.34 -29.77 6.39
C TRP A 829 0.12 -28.83 7.56
N ASP A 830 0.84 -29.08 8.67
CA ASP A 830 0.98 -28.16 9.79
C ASP A 830 2.44 -27.69 9.85
N SER A 831 2.67 -26.39 10.10
CA SER A 831 4.00 -25.81 10.21
C SER A 831 4.25 -25.25 11.61
N TYR A 832 5.49 -25.42 12.11
CA TYR A 832 5.94 -24.94 13.41
C TYR A 832 7.30 -24.26 13.24
N GLU A 833 7.46 -23.04 13.71
CA GLU A 833 8.73 -22.30 13.64
C GLU A 833 9.39 -22.23 15.03
N GLY A 834 10.72 -22.38 15.08
CA GLY A 834 11.51 -22.29 16.30
C GLY A 834 11.59 -23.59 17.10
N LEU A 835 12.03 -23.46 18.35
CA LEU A 835 12.11 -24.57 19.32
C LEU A 835 10.77 -24.74 20.02
N TRP A 836 10.21 -25.90 19.94
CA TRP A 836 8.95 -26.24 20.61
C TRP A 836 9.11 -27.45 21.54
N ASP A 837 8.46 -27.38 22.71
CA ASP A 837 8.60 -28.39 23.77
C ASP A 837 7.76 -29.64 23.55
N HIS A 838 6.66 -29.52 22.84
CA HIS A 838 5.76 -30.64 22.55
C HIS A 838 5.58 -30.80 21.04
N LEU A 839 5.88 -31.99 20.52
CA LEU A 839 5.45 -32.39 19.19
C LEU A 839 3.93 -32.55 19.18
N PRO A 840 3.21 -31.99 18.20
CA PRO A 840 1.81 -32.40 18.02
C PRO A 840 1.74 -33.90 17.80
N GLU A 841 0.80 -34.56 18.50
CA GLU A 841 0.58 -36.01 18.43
C GLU A 841 0.16 -36.47 17.03
#